data_4fc99b0c670884d2eb61b8fab2b350a5
#
_entry.id   4fc99b0c670884d2eb61b8fab2b350a5
#
_cell.length_a   1.000
_cell.length_b   1.000
_cell.length_c   1.000
_cell.angle_alpha   90.00
_cell.angle_beta   90.00
_cell.angle_gamma   90.00
#
_symmetry.space_group_name_H-M   'P 1'
#
loop_
_entity.id
_entity.type
_entity.pdbx_description
1 polymer ?
#
loop_
_entity_poly.entity_id
_entity_poly.type
_entity_poly.pdbx_seq_one_letter_code
_entity_poly.pdbx_strand_id
1 'polypeptide(L)'
;MNNKILTLLAAMAILVACGGNDKAVKPSAVPCDCKCYTLSNENMSVTVGEDGRLYSLRNEHTQHDYARGGYMWRLYYDALYEKEIQVVGEQQQVEVSQEGNVVTLRYPYLQTADKKLNIEVRLQVILEQDKVRFACDIANNEPHTVVREMQYPLVRNIDAPTDHKLYTCEAGGRLYDNPIGKIGRISSAPYKKPEQIFRQYDVKYGYKVFMNCFALLGEEQGLYFGSHDTTFQDTWHGLRTYKGESGEFDCLELGFYKYPHCFCGEKWSCAANVVAPYNGSWHAASDIYRRWVDTWWEYREAPEWVRTLRSWQRVIFKHQYGEYFFKYPDLYGRLKDVDRSVNSNAVFLFGWWAEGMDHGNPDYTPDESQGGDEALKEAIAKYQADGSHLLLYFNGKLIDRESRYYRSGKGPKVCRHDNTGSEILERYKFTGQGTWLGEYDQRTFAIATMMHPDWNKVLFALQDRAYALGAHSVFFDQLGYIEKESTNWDTSREFAVPDVFGIKKRMECLKLLRERCKQKSPDFALGAEATVDALAQYCDYTHGYPANDEPTRWLNFFKYTFPELVFTDRGQRDDNDVYWHVNNTVLDGQRIDIEIFRCRDLIDACPIYQAYLAEVNALKERYAATLLCGRYMDSLGFENSNKAVDARAFVAGDKMAIVVANQQREAARHSTKIAVPGYRFVEHTALRTASVSADGEKVVLGQYDMAVLLFEREK
;
A
#
# COMPACT_ATOMS: atom_id res chain seq x y z
N MET A 1 46.25 -43.64 -16.20
CA MET A 1 47.19 -43.84 -15.07
C MET A 1 46.55 -43.25 -13.85
N ASN A 2 46.05 -44.14 -13.03
CA ASN A 2 46.24 -44.26 -11.58
C ASN A 2 45.86 -43.07 -10.71
N ASN A 3 45.10 -43.18 -9.68
CA ASN A 3 44.39 -44.21 -8.90
C ASN A 3 43.88 -43.54 -7.63
N LYS A 4 42.64 -43.85 -7.25
CA LYS A 4 42.14 -44.22 -5.89
C LYS A 4 42.48 -43.22 -4.76
N ILE A 5 41.53 -42.87 -3.87
CA ILE A 5 40.93 -43.78 -2.84
C ILE A 5 39.60 -43.20 -2.30
N LEU A 6 38.62 -44.04 -2.29
CA LEU A 6 37.37 -43.98 -1.48
C LEU A 6 37.70 -44.13 0.01
N THR A 7 37.01 -43.41 0.90
CA THR A 7 36.74 -43.92 2.24
C THR A 7 35.34 -43.54 2.71
N LEU A 8 34.49 -44.54 2.75
CA LEU A 8 33.21 -44.56 3.50
C LEU A 8 33.54 -44.51 5.01
N LEU A 9 32.75 -43.75 5.75
CA LEU A 9 32.46 -44.07 7.16
C LEU A 9 31.01 -43.77 7.47
N ALA A 10 30.26 -44.87 7.65
CA ALA A 10 28.97 -44.88 8.27
C ALA A 10 29.14 -44.66 9.77
N ALA A 11 28.28 -43.83 10.37
CA ALA A 11 28.10 -43.79 11.81
C ALA A 11 26.62 -43.74 12.16
N MET A 12 26.29 -44.64 12.99
CA MET A 12 24.99 -45.04 13.53
C MET A 12 24.12 -43.93 14.10
N ALA A 13 22.85 -44.08 13.83
CA ALA A 13 21.78 -43.46 14.59
C ALA A 13 21.80 -43.96 16.04
N ILE A 14 21.84 -43.07 17.01
CA ILE A 14 21.39 -43.29 18.36
C ILE A 14 20.21 -42.38 18.62
N LEU A 15 19.02 -42.98 18.61
CA LEU A 15 17.82 -42.36 19.18
C LEU A 15 18.01 -42.36 20.71
N VAL A 16 18.14 -41.19 21.29
CA VAL A 16 17.84 -40.98 22.71
C VAL A 16 16.66 -40.02 22.77
N ALA A 17 15.49 -40.60 23.05
CA ALA A 17 14.33 -39.85 23.47
C ALA A 17 14.61 -39.30 24.88
N CYS A 18 14.85 -38.01 25.01
CA CYS A 18 14.73 -37.29 26.26
C CYS A 18 13.73 -36.16 26.03
N GLY A 19 12.53 -36.33 26.58
CA GLY A 19 11.60 -35.23 26.77
C GLY A 19 12.25 -34.22 27.72
N GLY A 20 12.63 -33.11 27.19
CA GLY A 20 13.04 -31.92 27.92
C GLY A 20 12.16 -30.77 27.41
N ASN A 21 11.34 -30.21 28.29
CA ASN A 21 10.74 -28.91 28.11
C ASN A 21 11.87 -27.88 27.95
N ASP A 22 12.30 -27.61 26.71
CA ASP A 22 13.08 -26.42 26.40
C ASP A 22 12.14 -25.24 26.47
N LYS A 23 11.89 -24.74 27.69
CA LYS A 23 11.51 -23.34 27.85
C LYS A 23 12.71 -22.56 27.34
N ALA A 24 12.57 -21.97 26.14
CA ALA A 24 13.47 -20.94 25.66
C ALA A 24 13.65 -19.92 26.80
N VAL A 25 14.89 -19.76 27.25
CA VAL A 25 15.24 -18.79 28.29
C VAL A 25 14.94 -17.45 27.67
N LYS A 26 13.82 -16.82 28.09
CA LYS A 26 13.50 -15.43 27.70
C LYS A 26 14.67 -14.57 28.19
N PRO A 27 15.30 -13.76 27.35
CA PRO A 27 16.25 -12.79 27.81
C PRO A 27 15.55 -11.94 28.88
N SER A 28 16.10 -11.88 30.06
CA SER A 28 15.57 -11.04 31.14
C SER A 28 15.53 -9.61 30.68
N ALA A 29 14.49 -8.85 31.08
CA ALA A 29 14.46 -7.42 30.92
C ALA A 29 15.80 -6.86 31.41
N VAL A 30 16.46 -6.01 30.60
CA VAL A 30 17.70 -5.35 31.02
C VAL A 30 17.34 -4.49 32.23
N PRO A 31 17.89 -4.74 33.43
CA PRO A 31 17.58 -3.93 34.59
C PRO A 31 18.03 -2.49 34.28
N CYS A 32 17.17 -1.51 34.56
CA CYS A 32 17.58 -0.14 34.53
C CYS A 32 18.41 0.13 35.81
N ASP A 33 19.72 0.23 35.66
CA ASP A 33 20.64 0.62 36.78
C ASP A 33 20.62 2.12 37.04
N CYS A 34 19.76 2.87 36.34
CA CYS A 34 19.60 4.31 36.43
C CYS A 34 18.20 4.71 36.94
N LYS A 35 17.98 5.98 37.19
CA LYS A 35 16.65 6.50 37.51
C LYS A 35 15.73 6.32 36.30
N CYS A 36 14.56 5.72 36.50
CA CYS A 36 13.56 5.48 35.47
C CYS A 36 12.31 6.35 35.68
N TYR A 37 11.71 6.74 34.57
CA TYR A 37 10.46 7.51 34.48
C TYR A 37 9.41 6.63 33.81
N THR A 38 8.35 6.29 34.55
CA THR A 38 7.29 5.40 34.04
C THR A 38 5.99 6.18 33.94
N LEU A 39 5.36 6.10 32.76
CA LEU A 39 4.00 6.52 32.50
C LEU A 39 3.12 5.27 32.35
N SER A 40 1.96 5.24 33.00
CA SER A 40 1.06 4.09 32.95
C SER A 40 -0.40 4.49 32.98
N ASN A 41 -1.23 3.70 32.31
CA ASN A 41 -2.69 3.69 32.41
C ASN A 41 -3.20 2.24 32.45
N GLU A 42 -4.50 2.03 32.36
CA GLU A 42 -5.10 0.69 32.40
C GLU A 42 -4.73 -0.21 31.22
N ASN A 43 -4.31 0.34 30.08
CA ASN A 43 -4.04 -0.37 28.85
C ASN A 43 -2.55 -0.67 28.65
N MET A 44 -1.69 0.28 28.98
CA MET A 44 -0.25 0.16 28.70
C MET A 44 0.61 0.99 29.65
N SER A 45 1.89 0.64 29.71
CA SER A 45 2.91 1.44 30.35
C SER A 45 4.15 1.61 29.48
N VAL A 46 4.85 2.72 29.68
CA VAL A 46 6.11 3.03 29.00
C VAL A 46 7.13 3.56 30.02
N THR A 47 8.35 3.01 29.99
CA THR A 47 9.43 3.36 30.91
C THR A 47 10.65 3.85 30.14
N VAL A 48 11.10 5.06 30.49
CA VAL A 48 12.28 5.73 29.93
C VAL A 48 13.31 5.96 31.03
N GLY A 49 14.58 5.62 30.77
CA GLY A 49 15.67 5.86 31.70
C GLY A 49 16.21 7.29 31.64
N GLU A 50 16.89 7.74 32.71
CA GLU A 50 17.61 9.03 32.72
C GLU A 50 18.78 9.05 31.71
N ASP A 51 19.19 7.88 31.20
CA ASP A 51 20.16 7.72 30.11
C ASP A 51 19.55 7.90 28.71
N GLY A 52 18.23 8.15 28.61
CA GLY A 52 17.52 8.38 27.36
C GLY A 52 17.10 7.11 26.62
N ARG A 53 17.19 5.92 27.23
CA ARG A 53 16.77 4.64 26.63
C ARG A 53 15.31 4.33 26.93
N LEU A 54 14.67 3.61 26.01
CA LEU A 54 13.36 3.01 26.18
C LEU A 54 13.53 1.61 26.79
N TYR A 55 13.19 1.45 28.07
CA TYR A 55 13.36 0.18 28.80
C TYR A 55 12.16 -0.73 28.74
N SER A 56 10.96 -0.18 28.67
CA SER A 56 9.72 -0.94 28.65
C SER A 56 8.67 -0.26 27.79
N LEU A 57 7.92 -1.06 27.05
CA LEU A 57 6.66 -0.70 26.37
C LEU A 57 5.73 -1.89 26.55
N ARG A 58 4.90 -1.85 27.57
CA ARG A 58 4.18 -3.00 28.08
C ARG A 58 2.69 -2.93 27.82
N ASN A 59 2.12 -4.04 27.42
CA ASN A 59 0.69 -4.29 27.41
C ASN A 59 0.24 -4.68 28.83
N GLU A 60 -0.56 -3.87 29.50
CA GLU A 60 -0.97 -4.13 30.88
C GLU A 60 -2.00 -5.25 31.03
N HIS A 61 -2.74 -5.58 29.97
CA HIS A 61 -3.69 -6.68 30.01
C HIS A 61 -3.00 -8.06 29.91
N THR A 62 -2.04 -8.20 29.01
CA THR A 62 -1.32 -9.46 28.79
C THR A 62 -0.03 -9.55 29.59
N GLN A 63 0.40 -8.45 30.19
CA GLN A 63 1.68 -8.31 30.90
C GLN A 63 2.90 -8.52 29.98
N HIS A 64 2.73 -8.49 28.66
CA HIS A 64 3.82 -8.63 27.72
C HIS A 64 4.53 -7.28 27.51
N ASP A 65 5.86 -7.30 27.58
CA ASP A 65 6.71 -6.14 27.36
C ASP A 65 7.45 -6.26 26.03
N TYR A 66 7.16 -5.36 25.11
CA TYR A 66 7.74 -5.36 23.77
C TYR A 66 9.12 -4.72 23.70
N ALA A 67 9.46 -3.77 24.56
CA ALA A 67 10.76 -3.08 24.54
C ALA A 67 11.73 -3.65 25.58
N ARG A 68 13.03 -3.77 25.21
CA ARG A 68 14.05 -4.35 26.10
C ARG A 68 15.31 -3.50 26.15
N GLY A 69 15.13 -2.20 26.38
CA GLY A 69 16.24 -1.24 26.42
C GLY A 69 16.78 -0.91 25.03
N GLY A 70 17.10 0.32 24.80
CA GLY A 70 17.68 0.79 23.55
C GLY A 70 17.49 2.29 23.39
N TYR A 71 18.40 2.94 22.69
CA TYR A 71 18.22 4.33 22.36
C TYR A 71 17.09 4.49 21.35
N MET A 72 16.35 5.59 21.46
CA MET A 72 15.11 5.81 20.72
C MET A 72 15.27 6.58 19.43
N TRP A 73 16.46 7.12 19.11
CA TRP A 73 16.62 8.01 17.97
C TRP A 73 18.01 7.98 17.34
N ARG A 74 18.04 8.36 16.06
CA ARG A 74 19.21 8.70 15.25
C ARG A 74 18.91 9.94 14.43
N LEU A 75 19.94 10.74 14.17
CA LEU A 75 19.86 11.93 13.34
C LEU A 75 21.01 11.92 12.33
N TYR A 76 20.72 12.39 11.12
CA TYR A 76 21.74 12.61 10.09
C TYR A 76 21.78 14.07 9.68
N TYR A 77 22.97 14.61 9.55
CA TYR A 77 23.18 15.97 9.08
C TYR A 77 24.29 16.04 8.05
N ASP A 78 24.26 17.12 7.23
CA ASP A 78 25.38 17.50 6.34
C ASP A 78 26.03 18.76 6.84
N ALA A 79 27.36 18.88 6.63
CA ALA A 79 28.17 20.09 6.77
C ALA A 79 28.92 20.34 5.47
N LEU A 80 29.62 21.48 5.32
CA LEU A 80 30.21 21.91 4.03
C LEU A 80 31.07 20.86 3.31
N TYR A 81 31.81 20.04 4.02
CA TYR A 81 32.68 19.04 3.42
C TYR A 81 32.40 17.63 3.92
N GLU A 82 31.33 17.47 4.71
CA GLU A 82 30.96 16.24 5.38
C GLU A 82 29.49 15.93 5.09
N LYS A 83 29.17 14.74 4.62
CA LYS A 83 27.84 14.32 4.23
C LYS A 83 27.38 13.15 5.06
N GLU A 84 26.07 13.11 5.34
CA GLU A 84 25.39 11.97 6.01
C GLU A 84 26.03 11.58 7.35
N ILE A 85 26.44 12.57 8.15
CA ILE A 85 27.05 12.31 9.44
C ILE A 85 25.97 11.88 10.42
N GLN A 86 26.14 10.68 10.98
CA GLN A 86 25.20 10.08 11.94
C GLN A 86 25.52 10.53 13.36
N VAL A 87 24.46 10.89 14.09
CA VAL A 87 24.46 11.09 15.53
C VAL A 87 23.41 10.16 16.15
N VAL A 88 23.78 9.47 17.21
CA VAL A 88 22.90 8.53 17.94
C VAL A 88 22.67 9.00 19.38
N GLY A 89 21.47 8.79 19.89
CA GLY A 89 21.06 9.21 21.23
C GLY A 89 21.90 8.63 22.35
N GLU A 90 22.39 7.40 22.18
CA GLU A 90 23.20 6.69 23.18
C GLU A 90 24.51 7.40 23.57
N GLN A 91 25.07 8.21 22.67
CA GLN A 91 26.33 8.90 22.86
C GLN A 91 26.16 10.37 23.31
N GLN A 92 24.94 10.77 23.65
CA GLN A 92 24.61 12.16 23.96
C GLN A 92 24.37 12.38 25.45
N GLN A 93 24.68 13.58 25.93
CA GLN A 93 24.22 14.01 27.23
C GLN A 93 22.76 14.41 27.16
N VAL A 94 21.94 13.85 28.05
CA VAL A 94 20.49 14.07 28.07
C VAL A 94 20.03 14.57 29.45
N GLU A 95 19.09 15.51 29.44
CA GLU A 95 18.35 15.98 30.61
C GLU A 95 16.95 15.37 30.52
N VAL A 96 16.57 14.55 31.51
CA VAL A 96 15.25 13.84 31.48
C VAL A 96 14.38 14.41 32.61
N SER A 97 13.15 14.74 32.29
CA SER A 97 12.13 15.18 33.22
C SER A 97 10.76 14.55 32.92
N GLN A 98 9.92 14.47 33.94
CA GLN A 98 8.53 13.98 33.79
C GLN A 98 7.57 15.05 34.37
N GLU A 99 6.53 15.34 33.57
CA GLU A 99 5.41 16.20 34.00
C GLU A 99 4.10 15.55 33.51
N GLY A 100 3.25 15.17 34.48
CA GLY A 100 2.01 14.45 34.19
C GLY A 100 2.23 13.16 33.36
N ASN A 101 1.63 13.09 32.18
CA ASN A 101 1.72 11.97 31.25
C ASN A 101 2.83 12.15 30.19
N VAL A 102 3.79 13.03 30.40
CA VAL A 102 4.86 13.37 29.47
C VAL A 102 6.22 13.15 30.10
N VAL A 103 7.08 12.36 29.46
CA VAL A 103 8.52 12.34 29.72
C VAL A 103 9.22 13.14 28.62
N THR A 104 10.02 14.13 29.01
CA THR A 104 10.80 14.98 28.10
C THR A 104 12.28 14.65 28.24
N LEU A 105 12.92 14.42 27.08
CA LEU A 105 14.36 14.24 26.95
C LEU A 105 14.93 15.45 26.18
N ARG A 106 15.80 16.21 26.80
CA ARG A 106 16.43 17.38 26.20
C ARG A 106 17.92 17.11 25.97
N TYR A 107 18.34 17.25 24.73
CA TYR A 107 19.74 17.21 24.30
C TYR A 107 20.14 18.64 23.92
N PRO A 108 20.75 19.43 24.84
CA PRO A 108 20.97 20.86 24.61
C PRO A 108 22.01 21.15 23.53
N TYR A 109 22.76 20.17 23.14
CA TYR A 109 23.70 20.14 22.02
C TYR A 109 23.95 18.71 21.60
N LEU A 110 24.48 18.52 20.39
CA LEU A 110 24.88 17.20 19.92
C LEU A 110 26.42 17.08 19.97
N GLN A 111 26.91 15.90 20.33
CA GLN A 111 28.32 15.58 20.39
C GLN A 111 28.68 14.58 19.28
N THR A 112 29.66 14.90 18.45
CA THR A 112 30.34 13.96 17.57
C THR A 112 31.69 13.56 18.17
N ALA A 113 32.43 12.66 17.50
CA ALA A 113 33.75 12.25 17.96
C ALA A 113 34.70 13.46 18.15
N ASP A 114 34.57 14.48 17.28
CA ASP A 114 35.55 15.55 17.15
C ASP A 114 35.05 16.93 17.66
N LYS A 115 33.73 17.13 17.73
CA LYS A 115 33.18 18.46 18.04
C LYS A 115 31.80 18.42 18.70
N LYS A 116 31.50 19.54 19.34
CA LYS A 116 30.18 19.84 19.88
C LYS A 116 29.43 20.72 18.90
N LEU A 117 28.21 20.30 18.53
CA LEU A 117 27.36 20.99 17.58
C LEU A 117 26.29 21.82 18.32
N ASN A 118 26.05 23.02 17.88
CA ASN A 118 24.98 23.88 18.39
C ASN A 118 23.62 23.50 17.79
N ILE A 119 23.24 22.23 17.97
CA ILE A 119 21.96 21.65 17.55
C ILE A 119 21.28 21.13 18.83
N GLU A 120 20.14 21.68 19.17
CA GLU A 120 19.30 21.18 20.25
C GLU A 120 18.25 20.23 19.73
N VAL A 121 18.11 19.09 20.41
CA VAL A 121 17.03 18.10 20.15
C VAL A 121 16.22 17.93 21.42
N ARG A 122 14.90 18.06 21.31
CA ARG A 122 13.96 17.79 22.39
C ARG A 122 13.00 16.72 21.97
N LEU A 123 12.96 15.62 22.69
CA LEU A 123 12.07 14.50 22.47
C LEU A 123 11.04 14.41 23.59
N GLN A 124 9.83 13.97 23.25
CA GLN A 124 8.79 13.75 24.24
C GLN A 124 8.18 12.36 24.01
N VAL A 125 7.97 11.64 25.09
CA VAL A 125 7.20 10.41 25.17
C VAL A 125 5.93 10.74 25.94
N ILE A 126 4.78 10.66 25.29
CA ILE A 126 3.49 11.12 25.80
C ILE A 126 2.55 9.93 25.85
N LEU A 127 2.09 9.56 27.04
CA LEU A 127 1.10 8.48 27.18
C LEU A 127 -0.31 9.05 26.95
N GLU A 128 -0.96 8.56 25.90
CA GLU A 128 -2.38 8.78 25.63
C GLU A 128 -3.21 7.57 26.11
N GLN A 129 -4.51 7.61 25.95
CA GLN A 129 -5.38 6.54 26.44
C GLN A 129 -5.12 5.19 25.76
N ASP A 130 -4.89 5.19 24.43
CA ASP A 130 -4.79 3.99 23.61
C ASP A 130 -3.46 3.86 22.83
N LYS A 131 -2.48 4.74 23.10
CA LYS A 131 -1.17 4.74 22.42
C LYS A 131 -0.17 5.61 23.15
N VAL A 132 1.11 5.43 22.83
CA VAL A 132 2.21 6.32 23.20
C VAL A 132 2.55 7.19 21.99
N ARG A 133 2.47 8.51 22.15
CA ARG A 133 2.88 9.49 21.13
C ARG A 133 4.31 9.93 21.36
N PHE A 134 5.03 10.08 20.26
CA PHE A 134 6.42 10.49 20.22
C PHE A 134 6.53 11.83 19.47
N ALA A 135 6.96 12.87 20.17
CA ALA A 135 7.15 14.19 19.59
C ALA A 135 8.63 14.59 19.61
N CYS A 136 9.05 15.31 18.58
CA CYS A 136 10.43 15.74 18.38
C CYS A 136 10.47 17.21 17.94
N ASP A 137 11.31 18.00 18.60
CA ASP A 137 11.68 19.36 18.19
C ASP A 137 13.19 19.42 17.94
N ILE A 138 13.59 20.08 16.86
CA ILE A 138 14.99 20.33 16.51
C ILE A 138 15.17 21.83 16.33
N ALA A 139 16.21 22.40 16.96
CA ALA A 139 16.67 23.75 16.71
C ALA A 139 18.12 23.68 16.24
N ASN A 140 18.37 24.00 14.97
CA ASN A 140 19.71 23.99 14.40
C ASN A 140 20.30 25.41 14.39
N ASN A 141 21.31 25.64 15.20
CA ASN A 141 22.08 26.88 15.21
C ASN A 141 23.55 26.66 14.80
N GLU A 142 23.90 25.47 14.33
CA GLU A 142 25.23 25.14 13.85
C GLU A 142 25.47 25.75 12.46
N PRO A 143 26.51 26.61 12.30
CA PRO A 143 26.80 27.22 10.99
C PRO A 143 27.08 26.19 9.88
N HIS A 144 26.64 26.49 8.66
CA HIS A 144 26.91 25.68 7.47
C HIS A 144 26.52 24.20 7.63
N THR A 145 25.38 23.96 8.29
CA THR A 145 24.82 22.61 8.47
C THR A 145 23.35 22.56 8.11
N VAL A 146 22.91 21.38 7.73
CA VAL A 146 21.49 21.05 7.57
C VAL A 146 21.20 19.69 8.20
N VAL A 147 20.21 19.62 9.09
CA VAL A 147 19.71 18.35 9.63
C VAL A 147 18.81 17.74 8.57
N ARG A 148 19.23 16.62 8.00
CA ARG A 148 18.56 15.95 6.88
C ARG A 148 17.45 15.02 7.30
N GLU A 149 17.75 14.15 8.26
CA GLU A 149 16.89 13.04 8.63
C GLU A 149 16.87 12.87 10.15
N MET A 150 15.67 12.63 10.68
CA MET A 150 15.43 12.27 12.08
C MET A 150 14.68 10.94 12.11
N GLN A 151 15.29 9.94 12.74
CA GLN A 151 14.71 8.63 13.00
C GLN A 151 14.23 8.58 14.45
N TYR A 152 12.91 8.67 14.66
CA TYR A 152 12.27 8.69 15.98
C TYR A 152 10.76 8.43 15.87
N PRO A 153 10.12 7.57 16.72
CA PRO A 153 10.83 6.69 17.66
C PRO A 153 11.51 5.53 16.95
N LEU A 154 12.56 4.98 17.59
CA LEU A 154 13.12 3.67 17.30
C LEU A 154 12.83 2.78 18.51
N VAL A 155 12.03 1.74 18.34
CA VAL A 155 11.83 0.69 19.34
C VAL A 155 12.78 -0.44 19.01
N ARG A 156 13.75 -0.67 19.87
CA ARG A 156 14.81 -1.67 19.67
C ARG A 156 14.64 -2.87 20.57
N ASN A 157 15.30 -3.96 20.18
CA ASN A 157 15.30 -5.23 20.91
C ASN A 157 13.87 -5.70 21.22
N ILE A 158 13.00 -5.60 20.19
CA ILE A 158 11.60 -5.97 20.33
C ILE A 158 11.48 -7.45 20.63
N ASP A 159 10.81 -7.78 21.73
CA ASP A 159 10.40 -9.14 22.06
C ASP A 159 9.03 -9.42 21.41
N ALA A 160 9.05 -9.92 20.19
CA ALA A 160 7.83 -10.34 19.53
C ALA A 160 7.51 -11.80 19.88
N PRO A 161 6.29 -12.11 20.35
CA PRO A 161 5.82 -13.49 20.46
C PRO A 161 5.94 -14.24 19.13
N THR A 162 6.11 -15.56 19.20
CA THR A 162 6.39 -16.40 18.01
C THR A 162 5.24 -16.47 17.01
N ASP A 163 4.01 -16.18 17.45
CA ASP A 163 2.82 -16.08 16.61
C ASP A 163 2.71 -14.73 15.87
N HIS A 164 3.55 -13.74 16.23
CA HIS A 164 3.47 -12.42 15.63
C HIS A 164 4.02 -12.38 14.20
N LYS A 165 3.21 -11.83 13.31
CA LYS A 165 3.52 -11.64 11.89
C LYS A 165 3.77 -10.16 11.62
N LEU A 166 4.73 -9.85 10.75
CA LEU A 166 4.94 -8.47 10.31
C LEU A 166 3.93 -8.12 9.22
N TYR A 167 3.11 -7.12 9.48
CA TYR A 167 2.25 -6.49 8.50
C TYR A 167 2.88 -5.20 7.98
N THR A 168 2.91 -5.06 6.65
CA THR A 168 3.20 -3.80 5.94
C THR A 168 2.11 -3.55 4.91
N CYS A 169 1.68 -2.31 4.72
CA CYS A 169 0.64 -1.99 3.73
C CYS A 169 1.21 -1.84 2.30
N GLU A 170 2.17 -2.70 1.93
CA GLU A 170 2.73 -2.72 0.58
C GLU A 170 1.70 -3.16 -0.44
N ALA A 171 1.47 -2.33 -1.46
CA ALA A 171 0.53 -2.58 -2.54
C ALA A 171 -0.87 -3.00 -2.05
N GLY A 172 -1.33 -2.42 -0.93
CA GLY A 172 -2.59 -2.75 -0.28
C GLY A 172 -2.49 -3.70 0.92
N GLY A 173 -1.39 -4.43 1.06
CA GLY A 173 -1.11 -5.23 2.25
C GLY A 173 -0.29 -6.48 1.99
N ARG A 174 0.67 -6.72 2.90
CA ARG A 174 1.47 -7.94 2.96
C ARG A 174 1.63 -8.40 4.40
N LEU A 175 1.62 -9.71 4.58
CA LEU A 175 1.80 -10.36 5.87
C LEU A 175 2.95 -11.35 5.80
N TYR A 176 3.92 -11.20 6.69
CA TYR A 176 5.13 -12.02 6.73
C TYR A 176 5.19 -12.82 8.03
N ASP A 177 5.18 -14.13 7.93
CA ASP A 177 5.20 -15.06 9.08
C ASP A 177 6.51 -14.96 9.90
N ASN A 178 7.61 -14.57 9.27
CA ASN A 178 8.89 -14.39 9.92
C ASN A 178 9.41 -12.96 9.72
N PRO A 179 9.16 -12.02 10.66
CA PRO A 179 9.61 -10.64 10.57
C PRO A 179 11.12 -10.51 10.36
N ILE A 180 11.92 -11.25 11.12
CA ILE A 180 13.38 -11.21 11.06
C ILE A 180 13.89 -11.76 9.73
N GLY A 181 13.32 -12.87 9.25
CA GLY A 181 13.67 -13.46 7.96
C GLY A 181 13.33 -12.56 6.76
N LYS A 182 12.27 -11.77 6.86
CA LYS A 182 11.88 -10.80 5.82
C LYS A 182 12.89 -9.64 5.70
N ILE A 183 13.44 -9.19 6.82
CA ILE A 183 14.42 -8.11 6.87
C ILE A 183 15.80 -8.70 6.49
N GLY A 184 15.95 -9.06 5.20
CA GLY A 184 17.02 -9.97 4.77
C GLY A 184 18.27 -9.35 4.17
N ARG A 185 18.23 -8.04 3.79
CA ARG A 185 19.35 -7.42 3.09
C ARG A 185 20.37 -6.83 4.07
N ILE A 186 21.62 -7.26 3.96
CA ILE A 186 22.72 -6.63 4.71
C ILE A 186 22.99 -5.25 4.09
N SER A 187 22.81 -4.21 4.91
CA SER A 187 23.05 -2.84 4.53
C SER A 187 24.36 -2.34 5.14
N SER A 188 25.46 -2.81 4.60
CA SER A 188 26.78 -2.25 4.90
C SER A 188 27.72 -2.43 3.70
N ALA A 189 28.60 -1.45 3.50
CA ALA A 189 29.72 -1.65 2.61
C ALA A 189 30.72 -2.63 3.24
N PRO A 190 31.49 -3.41 2.44
CA PRO A 190 32.48 -4.34 2.96
C PRO A 190 33.60 -3.68 3.79
N TYR A 191 33.71 -2.37 3.75
CA TYR A 191 34.69 -1.57 4.49
C TYR A 191 34.19 -1.09 5.86
N LYS A 192 32.89 -1.25 6.17
CA LYS A 192 32.35 -0.88 7.49
C LYS A 192 32.74 -1.89 8.54
N LYS A 193 32.91 -1.43 9.76
CA LYS A 193 33.20 -2.31 10.88
C LYS A 193 32.05 -3.32 11.09
N PRO A 194 32.35 -4.56 11.52
CA PRO A 194 31.33 -5.60 11.72
C PRO A 194 30.20 -5.19 12.67
N GLU A 195 30.47 -4.38 13.69
CA GLU A 195 29.47 -3.86 14.63
C GLU A 195 28.47 -2.88 14.02
N GLN A 196 28.77 -2.34 12.83
CA GLN A 196 27.88 -1.45 12.06
C GLN A 196 27.02 -2.20 11.04
N ILE A 197 27.18 -3.52 10.95
CA ILE A 197 26.41 -4.35 10.01
C ILE A 197 25.00 -4.55 10.55
N PHE A 198 24.03 -4.23 9.72
CA PHE A 198 22.61 -4.46 9.98
C PHE A 198 21.90 -4.90 8.70
N ARG A 199 20.74 -5.55 8.87
CA ARG A 199 19.82 -5.84 7.77
C ARG A 199 18.68 -4.85 7.81
N GLN A 200 18.16 -4.47 6.64
CA GLN A 200 17.08 -3.50 6.54
C GLN A 200 16.06 -3.87 5.48
N TYR A 201 14.83 -3.43 5.73
CA TYR A 201 13.74 -3.42 4.78
C TYR A 201 12.94 -2.13 4.96
N ASP A 202 13.61 -0.98 4.75
CA ASP A 202 12.98 0.33 4.91
C ASP A 202 12.06 0.61 3.71
N VAL A 203 10.84 1.06 3.96
CA VAL A 203 9.82 1.30 2.94
C VAL A 203 9.19 2.69 3.08
N LYS A 204 8.92 3.34 1.96
CA LYS A 204 8.40 4.72 1.92
C LYS A 204 6.87 4.71 1.81
N TYR A 205 6.20 5.42 2.74
CA TYR A 205 4.78 5.73 2.63
C TYR A 205 4.50 6.57 1.37
N GLY A 206 3.48 6.16 0.65
CA GLY A 206 3.07 6.82 -0.60
C GLY A 206 3.74 6.28 -1.85
N TYR A 207 4.85 5.53 -1.74
CA TYR A 207 5.46 4.85 -2.89
C TYR A 207 4.90 3.44 -3.06
N LYS A 208 5.33 2.51 -2.21
CA LYS A 208 4.81 1.14 -2.22
C LYS A 208 3.87 0.86 -1.06
N VAL A 209 3.95 1.65 -0.01
CA VAL A 209 3.14 1.50 1.21
C VAL A 209 1.96 2.45 1.15
N PHE A 210 0.76 1.92 1.25
CA PHE A 210 -0.50 2.64 1.00
C PHE A 210 -1.20 3.16 2.26
N MET A 211 -0.71 2.80 3.43
CA MET A 211 -1.13 3.36 4.72
C MET A 211 0.10 3.77 5.53
N ASN A 212 0.03 4.86 6.27
CA ASN A 212 1.16 5.34 7.06
C ASN A 212 1.29 4.60 8.40
N CYS A 213 1.19 3.27 8.34
CA CYS A 213 1.33 2.37 9.48
C CYS A 213 1.90 1.00 9.08
N PHE A 214 2.40 0.29 10.07
CA PHE A 214 2.78 -1.12 10.02
C PHE A 214 2.58 -1.74 11.42
N ALA A 215 2.63 -3.05 11.56
CA ALA A 215 2.36 -3.69 12.84
C ALA A 215 3.00 -5.07 12.96
N LEU A 216 3.23 -5.50 14.19
CA LEU A 216 3.39 -6.89 14.55
C LEU A 216 2.02 -7.40 15.00
N LEU A 217 1.43 -8.33 14.24
CA LEU A 217 0.09 -8.84 14.44
C LEU A 217 0.14 -10.25 15.05
N GLY A 218 -0.39 -10.42 16.25
CA GLY A 218 -0.65 -11.70 16.88
C GLY A 218 -2.15 -12.04 16.91
N GLU A 219 -2.51 -13.20 17.42
CA GLU A 219 -3.91 -13.64 17.49
C GLU A 219 -4.71 -12.88 18.57
N GLU A 220 -4.10 -12.62 19.73
CA GLU A 220 -4.76 -12.01 20.90
C GLU A 220 -4.20 -10.65 21.28
N GLN A 221 -3.08 -10.26 20.72
CA GLN A 221 -2.40 -9.00 20.99
C GLN A 221 -1.43 -8.65 19.86
N GLY A 222 -0.92 -7.42 19.83
CA GLY A 222 0.12 -7.02 18.90
C GLY A 222 0.71 -5.66 19.23
N LEU A 223 1.60 -5.20 18.33
CA LEU A 223 2.25 -3.90 18.46
C LEU A 223 2.03 -3.09 17.18
N TYR A 224 1.28 -2.02 17.30
CA TYR A 224 0.95 -1.09 16.21
C TYR A 224 1.95 0.05 16.17
N PHE A 225 2.36 0.44 14.95
CA PHE A 225 3.16 1.63 14.65
C PHE A 225 2.41 2.47 13.61
N GLY A 226 2.21 3.76 13.89
CA GLY A 226 1.59 4.70 12.98
C GLY A 226 2.28 6.05 12.95
N SER A 227 2.39 6.66 11.76
CA SER A 227 2.74 8.07 11.65
C SER A 227 1.45 8.85 11.36
N HIS A 228 0.85 9.39 12.41
CA HIS A 228 -0.41 10.14 12.39
C HIS A 228 -0.16 11.61 11.99
N ASP A 229 0.49 11.78 10.84
CA ASP A 229 0.98 13.07 10.32
C ASP A 229 0.00 13.69 9.33
N THR A 230 -0.78 14.67 9.76
CA THR A 230 -1.70 15.43 8.92
C THR A 230 -1.02 16.48 8.04
N THR A 231 0.29 16.67 8.17
CA THR A 231 1.06 17.50 7.23
C THR A 231 1.42 16.74 5.96
N PHE A 232 1.32 15.39 6.00
CA PHE A 232 1.68 14.47 4.92
C PHE A 232 3.12 14.67 4.42
N GLN A 233 4.03 15.03 5.33
CA GLN A 233 5.46 15.01 5.05
C GLN A 233 5.92 13.57 4.76
N ASP A 234 6.86 13.42 3.83
CA ASP A 234 7.45 12.12 3.50
C ASP A 234 7.85 11.36 4.77
N THR A 235 7.44 10.09 4.84
CA THR A 235 7.68 9.21 5.98
C THR A 235 8.22 7.88 5.47
N TRP A 236 9.29 7.39 6.10
CA TRP A 236 9.75 6.04 5.90
C TRP A 236 9.47 5.19 7.13
N HIS A 237 9.07 3.95 6.91
CA HIS A 237 8.97 2.93 7.93
C HIS A 237 10.32 2.22 8.00
N GLY A 238 10.98 2.34 9.14
CA GLY A 238 12.28 1.72 9.42
C GLY A 238 12.09 0.32 9.99
N LEU A 239 12.50 -0.70 9.24
CA LEU A 239 12.43 -2.11 9.61
C LEU A 239 13.84 -2.68 9.55
N ARG A 240 14.47 -2.92 10.71
CA ARG A 240 15.88 -3.33 10.78
C ARG A 240 16.09 -4.48 11.76
N THR A 241 17.13 -5.28 11.50
CA THR A 241 17.67 -6.24 12.44
C THR A 241 19.17 -6.03 12.64
N TYR A 242 19.61 -6.23 13.86
CA TYR A 242 21.01 -6.17 14.28
C TYR A 242 21.46 -7.50 14.85
N LYS A 243 22.79 -7.69 14.93
CA LYS A 243 23.35 -8.83 15.63
C LYS A 243 23.12 -8.70 17.14
N GLY A 244 22.45 -9.70 17.70
CA GLY A 244 22.29 -9.86 19.13
C GLY A 244 23.49 -10.51 19.81
N GLU A 245 23.32 -10.88 21.07
CA GLU A 245 24.35 -11.58 21.86
C GLU A 245 24.72 -12.94 21.27
N SER A 246 23.79 -13.59 20.57
CA SER A 246 24.02 -14.82 19.81
C SER A 246 24.99 -14.66 18.65
N GLY A 247 25.26 -13.43 18.20
CA GLY A 247 25.98 -13.12 16.97
C GLY A 247 25.13 -13.22 15.70
N GLU A 248 23.86 -13.65 15.81
CA GLU A 248 22.88 -13.70 14.72
C GLU A 248 22.08 -12.39 14.63
N PHE A 249 21.38 -12.17 13.49
CA PHE A 249 20.54 -11.00 13.28
C PHE A 249 19.14 -11.24 13.88
N ASP A 250 19.06 -11.21 15.20
CA ASP A 250 17.87 -11.52 16.01
C ASP A 250 17.31 -10.32 16.78
N CYS A 251 18.02 -9.19 16.82
CA CYS A 251 17.54 -7.96 17.44
C CYS A 251 16.71 -7.14 16.44
N LEU A 252 15.41 -7.09 16.65
CA LEU A 252 14.46 -6.32 15.81
C LEU A 252 14.41 -4.85 16.27
N GLU A 253 14.51 -3.93 15.32
CA GLU A 253 14.32 -2.48 15.48
C GLU A 253 13.26 -2.01 14.51
N LEU A 254 12.22 -1.33 15.01
CA LEU A 254 11.11 -0.77 14.24
C LEU A 254 10.93 0.71 14.58
N GLY A 255 10.61 1.54 13.58
CA GLY A 255 10.41 2.98 13.80
C GLY A 255 10.09 3.78 12.55
N PHE A 256 10.22 5.10 12.67
CA PHE A 256 9.90 6.05 11.60
C PHE A 256 11.07 6.99 11.32
N TYR A 257 11.20 7.37 10.03
CA TYR A 257 12.17 8.37 9.58
C TYR A 257 11.40 9.55 8.98
N LYS A 258 11.80 10.76 9.40
CA LYS A 258 11.29 12.05 8.93
C LYS A 258 12.43 12.90 8.40
N TYR A 259 12.12 13.89 7.56
CA TYR A 259 13.09 14.66 6.81
C TYR A 259 12.96 16.16 7.14
N PRO A 260 13.56 16.63 8.22
CA PRO A 260 13.51 18.03 8.67
C PRO A 260 14.02 19.03 7.63
N HIS A 261 15.13 18.69 6.96
CA HIS A 261 15.90 19.65 6.16
C HIS A 261 16.09 21.00 6.87
N CYS A 262 16.40 20.92 8.18
CA CYS A 262 16.49 22.06 9.09
C CYS A 262 17.88 22.71 8.96
N PHE A 263 17.94 23.91 8.38
CA PHE A 263 19.17 24.68 8.19
C PHE A 263 19.55 25.47 9.45
N CYS A 264 20.78 26.00 9.46
CA CYS A 264 21.23 26.89 10.52
C CYS A 264 20.26 28.08 10.73
N GLY A 265 19.83 28.30 11.95
CA GLY A 265 18.84 29.32 12.35
C GLY A 265 17.38 28.84 12.23
N GLU A 266 17.12 27.64 11.73
CA GLU A 266 15.77 27.10 11.60
C GLU A 266 15.38 26.16 12.75
N LYS A 267 14.07 25.96 12.89
CA LYS A 267 13.47 24.99 13.81
C LYS A 267 12.54 24.05 13.03
N TRP A 268 12.45 22.81 13.50
CA TRP A 268 11.54 21.83 12.97
C TRP A 268 10.88 21.04 14.09
N SER A 269 9.61 20.67 13.91
CA SER A 269 8.84 19.91 14.89
C SER A 269 8.00 18.82 14.20
N CYS A 270 7.88 17.67 14.88
CA CYS A 270 6.99 16.58 14.50
C CYS A 270 6.43 15.90 15.74
N ALA A 271 5.12 15.79 15.86
CA ALA A 271 4.43 15.12 16.97
C ALA A 271 3.49 14.02 16.46
N ALA A 272 3.85 13.37 15.36
CA ALA A 272 2.95 12.53 14.59
C ALA A 272 3.09 11.03 14.85
N ASN A 273 4.27 10.57 15.29
CA ASN A 273 4.54 9.14 15.39
C ASN A 273 3.95 8.55 16.66
N VAL A 274 3.31 7.39 16.55
CA VAL A 274 2.68 6.69 17.67
C VAL A 274 3.05 5.20 17.65
N VAL A 275 3.12 4.61 18.84
CA VAL A 275 3.28 3.17 19.04
C VAL A 275 2.26 2.72 20.07
N ALA A 276 1.59 1.60 19.82
CA ALA A 276 0.56 1.08 20.71
C ALA A 276 0.62 -0.45 20.83
N PRO A 277 0.95 -1.00 21.99
CA PRO A 277 0.52 -2.35 22.33
C PRO A 277 -1.01 -2.40 22.34
N TYR A 278 -1.61 -3.40 21.69
CA TYR A 278 -3.06 -3.55 21.62
C TYR A 278 -3.51 -4.95 21.97
N ASN A 279 -4.79 -5.10 22.33
CA ASN A 279 -5.42 -6.39 22.65
C ASN A 279 -6.41 -6.79 21.57
N GLY A 280 -6.62 -8.10 21.43
CA GLY A 280 -7.49 -8.67 20.41
C GLY A 280 -6.77 -8.89 19.08
N SER A 281 -7.57 -9.21 18.06
CA SER A 281 -7.06 -9.49 16.72
C SER A 281 -6.56 -8.21 16.01
N TRP A 282 -5.98 -8.39 14.85
CA TRP A 282 -5.48 -7.30 14.00
C TRP A 282 -6.50 -6.19 13.66
N HIS A 283 -7.80 -6.46 13.81
CA HIS A 283 -8.85 -5.45 13.63
C HIS A 283 -8.66 -4.28 14.60
N ALA A 284 -8.19 -4.54 15.82
CA ALA A 284 -7.91 -3.48 16.79
C ALA A 284 -6.81 -2.52 16.30
N ALA A 285 -5.76 -3.04 15.66
CA ALA A 285 -4.72 -2.21 15.05
C ALA A 285 -5.27 -1.35 13.90
N SER A 286 -6.12 -1.93 13.05
CA SER A 286 -6.83 -1.21 11.99
C SER A 286 -7.73 -0.10 12.55
N ASP A 287 -8.45 -0.36 13.63
CA ASP A 287 -9.31 0.61 14.29
C ASP A 287 -8.53 1.78 14.89
N ILE A 288 -7.30 1.55 15.41
CA ILE A 288 -6.40 2.65 15.84
C ILE A 288 -6.09 3.56 14.65
N TYR A 289 -5.73 2.97 13.51
CA TYR A 289 -5.44 3.75 12.31
C TYR A 289 -6.68 4.49 11.80
N ARG A 290 -7.82 3.81 11.72
CA ARG A 290 -9.08 4.39 11.24
C ARG A 290 -9.55 5.57 12.10
N ARG A 291 -9.46 5.51 13.41
CA ARG A 291 -9.79 6.66 14.29
C ARG A 291 -8.97 7.90 13.96
N TRP A 292 -7.68 7.74 13.60
CA TRP A 292 -6.88 8.87 13.14
C TRP A 292 -7.31 9.34 11.75
N VAL A 293 -7.56 8.44 10.82
CA VAL A 293 -8.05 8.76 9.47
C VAL A 293 -9.32 9.59 9.54
N ASP A 294 -10.27 9.23 10.38
CA ASP A 294 -11.55 9.95 10.54
C ASP A 294 -11.37 11.41 10.99
N THR A 295 -10.20 11.81 11.48
CA THR A 295 -9.93 13.21 11.84
C THR A 295 -9.63 14.13 10.66
N TRP A 296 -9.30 13.58 9.48
CA TRP A 296 -8.94 14.35 8.29
C TRP A 296 -9.56 13.84 6.97
N TRP A 297 -10.27 12.69 7.02
CA TRP A 297 -10.84 12.03 5.84
C TRP A 297 -12.04 12.80 5.29
N GLU A 298 -11.94 13.24 4.03
CA GLU A 298 -12.98 14.00 3.32
C GLU A 298 -13.69 13.15 2.25
N TYR A 299 -13.63 11.82 2.36
CA TYR A 299 -14.20 10.91 1.38
C TYR A 299 -15.68 11.20 1.14
N ARG A 300 -16.07 11.16 -0.13
CA ARG A 300 -17.46 11.24 -0.58
C ARG A 300 -17.76 10.05 -1.47
N GLU A 301 -18.92 9.49 -1.33
CA GLU A 301 -19.34 8.34 -2.14
C GLU A 301 -19.12 8.57 -3.62
N ALA A 302 -18.65 7.51 -4.29
CA ALA A 302 -18.56 7.44 -5.74
C ALA A 302 -19.98 7.38 -6.35
N PRO A 303 -20.15 7.77 -7.63
CA PRO A 303 -21.40 7.59 -8.35
C PRO A 303 -21.92 6.15 -8.23
N GLU A 304 -23.24 5.99 -8.25
CA GLU A 304 -23.87 4.68 -8.08
C GLU A 304 -23.37 3.65 -9.12
N TRP A 305 -23.20 4.06 -10.37
CA TRP A 305 -22.69 3.18 -11.42
C TRP A 305 -21.28 2.65 -11.11
N VAL A 306 -20.42 3.44 -10.46
CA VAL A 306 -19.07 3.03 -10.01
C VAL A 306 -19.18 2.04 -8.85
N ARG A 307 -20.05 2.32 -7.88
CA ARG A 307 -20.25 1.45 -6.72
C ARG A 307 -20.83 0.08 -7.11
N THR A 308 -21.71 0.05 -8.11
CA THR A 308 -22.33 -1.17 -8.63
C THR A 308 -21.55 -1.83 -9.76
N LEU A 309 -20.38 -1.30 -10.13
CA LEU A 309 -19.50 -1.87 -11.14
C LEU A 309 -19.06 -3.30 -10.75
N ARG A 310 -19.26 -4.28 -11.63
CA ARG A 310 -18.89 -5.69 -11.41
C ARG A 310 -17.50 -6.01 -11.92
N SER A 311 -17.24 -5.59 -13.16
CA SER A 311 -15.99 -5.75 -13.88
C SER A 311 -15.90 -4.73 -15.00
N TRP A 312 -14.72 -4.55 -15.55
CA TRP A 312 -14.52 -3.88 -16.83
C TRP A 312 -13.58 -4.65 -17.73
N GLN A 313 -13.77 -4.52 -19.04
CA GLN A 313 -12.82 -4.98 -20.04
C GLN A 313 -11.79 -3.90 -20.26
N ARG A 314 -10.53 -4.14 -19.92
CA ARG A 314 -9.44 -3.20 -20.19
C ARG A 314 -8.76 -3.56 -21.50
N VAL A 315 -8.68 -2.60 -22.43
CA VAL A 315 -8.17 -2.81 -23.79
C VAL A 315 -7.22 -1.72 -24.21
N ILE A 316 -6.20 -2.08 -25.00
CA ILE A 316 -5.29 -1.15 -25.67
C ILE A 316 -5.68 -1.14 -27.17
N PHE A 317 -6.11 0.01 -27.69
CA PHE A 317 -6.48 0.10 -29.10
C PHE A 317 -5.23 0.10 -29.98
N LYS A 318 -4.31 1.02 -29.75
CA LYS A 318 -3.03 1.09 -30.44
C LYS A 318 -1.89 0.86 -29.46
N HIS A 319 -1.06 -0.12 -29.75
CA HIS A 319 0.08 -0.51 -28.94
C HIS A 319 1.25 0.48 -29.06
N GLN A 320 2.22 0.39 -28.13
CA GLN A 320 3.44 1.19 -28.12
C GLN A 320 4.26 1.08 -29.42
N TYR A 321 4.10 0.00 -30.17
CA TYR A 321 4.84 -0.26 -31.41
C TYR A 321 4.08 0.15 -32.67
N GLY A 322 2.90 0.81 -32.52
CA GLY A 322 2.07 1.28 -33.62
C GLY A 322 1.08 0.26 -34.16
N GLU A 323 1.05 -0.96 -33.62
CA GLU A 323 0.06 -1.98 -34.00
C GLU A 323 -1.31 -1.64 -33.44
N TYR A 324 -2.36 -1.79 -34.26
CA TYR A 324 -3.74 -1.70 -33.82
C TYR A 324 -4.21 -3.10 -33.40
N PHE A 325 -4.61 -3.26 -32.15
CA PHE A 325 -5.35 -4.44 -31.69
C PHE A 325 -6.84 -4.28 -31.93
N PHE A 326 -7.35 -3.06 -31.73
CA PHE A 326 -8.74 -2.71 -31.92
C PHE A 326 -8.86 -1.34 -32.60
N LYS A 327 -10.02 -1.11 -33.22
CA LYS A 327 -10.39 0.17 -33.82
C LYS A 327 -11.66 0.72 -33.20
N TYR A 328 -11.99 1.99 -33.44
CA TYR A 328 -13.16 2.62 -32.84
C TYR A 328 -14.47 1.87 -33.06
N PRO A 329 -14.76 1.29 -34.26
CA PRO A 329 -15.96 0.50 -34.46
C PRO A 329 -16.04 -0.79 -33.61
N ASP A 330 -14.89 -1.37 -33.20
CA ASP A 330 -14.87 -2.57 -32.37
C ASP A 330 -15.52 -2.30 -31.00
N LEU A 331 -15.53 -1.02 -30.54
CA LEU A 331 -16.09 -0.62 -29.26
C LEU A 331 -17.58 -1.00 -29.13
N TYR A 332 -18.38 -0.74 -30.15
CA TYR A 332 -19.80 -1.08 -30.18
C TYR A 332 -20.12 -2.37 -30.95
N GLY A 333 -19.12 -3.02 -31.49
CA GLY A 333 -19.16 -4.34 -32.10
C GLY A 333 -18.63 -5.43 -31.16
N ARG A 334 -17.48 -6.01 -31.49
CA ARG A 334 -16.89 -7.18 -30.79
C ARG A 334 -16.73 -6.95 -29.27
N LEU A 335 -16.24 -5.80 -28.82
CA LEU A 335 -16.07 -5.54 -27.39
C LEU A 335 -17.41 -5.57 -26.64
N LYS A 336 -18.43 -4.96 -27.24
CA LYS A 336 -19.77 -4.94 -26.67
C LYS A 336 -20.39 -6.32 -26.53
N ASP A 337 -20.21 -7.18 -27.53
CA ASP A 337 -20.73 -8.54 -27.51
C ASP A 337 -20.02 -9.37 -26.44
N VAL A 338 -18.71 -9.19 -26.29
CA VAL A 338 -17.90 -9.88 -25.27
C VAL A 338 -18.28 -9.39 -23.86
N ASP A 339 -18.47 -8.09 -23.65
CA ASP A 339 -18.93 -7.55 -22.36
C ASP A 339 -20.27 -8.13 -21.93
N ARG A 340 -21.23 -8.24 -22.87
CA ARG A 340 -22.53 -8.86 -22.61
C ARG A 340 -22.41 -10.33 -22.24
N SER A 341 -21.47 -11.06 -22.86
CA SER A 341 -21.28 -12.50 -22.62
C SER A 341 -20.85 -12.81 -21.18
N VAL A 342 -20.19 -11.87 -20.51
CA VAL A 342 -19.74 -12.00 -19.11
C VAL A 342 -20.49 -11.09 -18.16
N ASN A 343 -21.61 -10.48 -18.59
CA ASN A 343 -22.36 -9.52 -17.79
C ASN A 343 -21.48 -8.40 -17.23
N SER A 344 -20.46 -7.95 -17.98
CA SER A 344 -19.69 -6.74 -17.72
C SER A 344 -20.46 -5.52 -18.22
N ASN A 345 -20.29 -4.37 -17.55
CA ASN A 345 -21.00 -3.16 -17.90
C ASN A 345 -20.06 -1.96 -18.12
N ALA A 346 -18.77 -2.22 -18.32
CA ALA A 346 -17.80 -1.16 -18.55
C ALA A 346 -16.61 -1.60 -19.41
N VAL A 347 -16.07 -0.65 -20.17
CA VAL A 347 -14.79 -0.79 -20.87
C VAL A 347 -13.82 0.29 -20.37
N PHE A 348 -12.57 -0.11 -20.16
CA PHE A 348 -11.50 0.79 -19.79
C PHE A 348 -10.51 0.91 -20.95
N LEU A 349 -10.51 2.09 -21.60
CA LEU A 349 -9.91 2.32 -22.91
C LEU A 349 -8.55 2.99 -22.84
N PHE A 350 -7.52 2.26 -23.27
CA PHE A 350 -6.13 2.69 -23.40
C PHE A 350 -5.72 2.79 -24.87
N GLY A 351 -4.65 3.56 -25.16
CA GLY A 351 -4.06 3.62 -26.49
C GLY A 351 -5.02 4.09 -27.60
N TRP A 352 -6.02 4.89 -27.25
CA TRP A 352 -7.07 5.37 -28.14
C TRP A 352 -6.63 6.51 -29.09
N TRP A 353 -5.45 7.11 -28.88
CA TRP A 353 -4.90 8.23 -29.62
C TRP A 353 -3.90 7.81 -30.69
N ALA A 354 -3.55 8.71 -31.60
CA ALA A 354 -2.77 8.42 -32.80
C ALA A 354 -1.36 7.87 -32.53
N GLU A 355 -0.69 8.35 -31.51
CA GLU A 355 0.66 7.91 -31.14
C GLU A 355 0.64 6.52 -30.48
N GLY A 356 -0.49 6.11 -29.89
CA GLY A 356 -0.65 4.84 -29.17
C GLY A 356 -0.14 4.87 -27.73
N MET A 357 -0.30 3.74 -27.05
CA MET A 357 0.03 3.60 -25.63
C MET A 357 1.46 4.03 -25.34
N ASP A 358 1.67 4.75 -24.22
CA ASP A 358 2.96 5.28 -23.75
C ASP A 358 3.69 6.20 -24.75
N HIS A 359 2.97 6.85 -25.66
CA HIS A 359 3.55 7.81 -26.60
C HIS A 359 2.76 9.11 -26.61
N GLY A 360 3.46 10.24 -26.87
CA GLY A 360 2.86 11.52 -27.13
C GLY A 360 2.25 12.23 -25.92
N ASN A 361 2.39 11.70 -24.69
CA ASN A 361 1.85 12.37 -23.50
C ASN A 361 2.46 13.77 -23.32
N PRO A 362 1.69 14.83 -23.06
CA PRO A 362 0.25 14.90 -22.84
C PRO A 362 -0.56 15.33 -24.06
N ASP A 363 -0.05 15.24 -25.28
CA ASP A 363 -0.72 15.76 -26.49
C ASP A 363 -2.00 15.00 -26.81
N TYR A 364 -1.99 13.66 -26.69
CA TYR A 364 -3.11 12.76 -26.97
C TYR A 364 -3.81 13.14 -28.29
N THR A 365 -3.03 13.14 -29.39
CA THR A 365 -3.48 13.56 -30.70
C THR A 365 -4.65 12.71 -31.20
N PRO A 366 -5.72 13.27 -31.80
CA PRO A 366 -6.76 12.47 -32.44
C PRO A 366 -6.19 11.52 -33.49
N ASP A 367 -6.74 10.32 -33.58
CA ASP A 367 -6.35 9.38 -34.63
C ASP A 367 -7.16 9.61 -35.91
N GLU A 368 -6.67 10.51 -36.76
CA GLU A 368 -7.32 10.89 -38.00
C GLU A 368 -7.47 9.72 -38.98
N SER A 369 -6.64 8.66 -38.84
CA SER A 369 -6.77 7.46 -39.66
C SER A 369 -8.04 6.66 -39.34
N GLN A 370 -8.64 6.91 -38.17
CA GLN A 370 -9.89 6.31 -37.73
C GLN A 370 -11.08 7.31 -37.73
N GLY A 371 -10.85 8.53 -38.20
CA GLY A 371 -11.88 9.60 -38.27
C GLY A 371 -11.83 10.56 -37.09
N GLY A 372 -10.73 10.61 -36.35
CA GLY A 372 -10.46 11.62 -35.32
C GLY A 372 -11.38 11.55 -34.10
N ASP A 373 -11.51 12.69 -33.42
CA ASP A 373 -12.33 12.81 -32.20
C ASP A 373 -13.83 12.58 -32.45
N GLU A 374 -14.35 12.96 -33.59
CA GLU A 374 -15.79 12.78 -33.92
C GLU A 374 -16.14 11.29 -34.05
N ALA A 375 -15.30 10.49 -34.73
CA ALA A 375 -15.52 9.06 -34.82
C ALA A 375 -15.37 8.34 -33.46
N LEU A 376 -14.43 8.75 -32.63
CA LEU A 376 -14.30 8.22 -31.27
C LEU A 376 -15.52 8.56 -30.42
N LYS A 377 -15.97 9.82 -30.45
CA LYS A 377 -17.17 10.27 -29.73
C LYS A 377 -18.43 9.48 -30.16
N GLU A 378 -18.61 9.27 -31.46
CA GLU A 378 -19.70 8.45 -31.98
C GLU A 378 -19.61 6.99 -31.47
N ALA A 379 -18.41 6.40 -31.49
CA ALA A 379 -18.18 5.05 -31.00
C ALA A 379 -18.46 4.91 -29.49
N ILE A 380 -18.04 5.90 -28.70
CA ILE A 380 -18.34 5.96 -27.25
C ILE A 380 -19.86 6.04 -27.03
N ALA A 381 -20.56 6.94 -27.73
CA ALA A 381 -22.00 7.09 -27.60
C ALA A 381 -22.76 5.81 -27.95
N LYS A 382 -22.36 5.10 -29.03
CA LYS A 382 -22.94 3.81 -29.43
C LYS A 382 -22.66 2.72 -28.40
N TYR A 383 -21.46 2.66 -27.82
CA TYR A 383 -21.12 1.69 -26.78
C TYR A 383 -21.99 1.89 -25.52
N GLN A 384 -22.20 3.15 -25.12
CA GLN A 384 -22.94 3.52 -23.92
C GLN A 384 -24.47 3.52 -24.06
N ALA A 385 -25.00 3.31 -25.26
CA ALA A 385 -26.44 3.46 -25.55
C ALA A 385 -27.37 2.53 -24.74
N ASP A 386 -26.88 1.45 -24.17
CA ASP A 386 -27.62 0.52 -23.31
C ASP A 386 -27.32 0.68 -21.81
N GLY A 387 -26.68 1.79 -21.41
CA GLY A 387 -26.31 2.06 -20.02
C GLY A 387 -24.93 1.52 -19.61
N SER A 388 -24.13 1.02 -20.55
CA SER A 388 -22.72 0.68 -20.30
C SER A 388 -21.87 1.93 -20.09
N HIS A 389 -20.69 1.76 -19.46
CA HIS A 389 -19.83 2.88 -19.07
C HIS A 389 -18.46 2.79 -19.73
N LEU A 390 -17.93 3.93 -20.19
CA LEU A 390 -16.58 4.02 -20.72
C LEU A 390 -15.70 4.86 -19.82
N LEU A 391 -14.55 4.25 -19.43
CA LEU A 391 -13.48 4.87 -18.65
C LEU A 391 -12.33 5.21 -19.61
N LEU A 392 -11.90 6.48 -19.64
CA LEU A 392 -10.91 6.95 -20.59
C LEU A 392 -9.57 7.24 -19.91
N TYR A 393 -8.52 6.63 -20.44
CA TYR A 393 -7.17 6.69 -19.91
C TYR A 393 -6.41 7.95 -20.33
N PHE A 394 -5.68 8.53 -19.38
CA PHE A 394 -4.59 9.48 -19.57
C PHE A 394 -3.48 9.20 -18.56
N ASN A 395 -2.22 9.63 -18.86
CA ASN A 395 -1.16 9.63 -17.88
C ASN A 395 -1.14 10.98 -17.14
N GLY A 396 -1.05 10.94 -15.81
CA GLY A 396 -1.16 12.13 -14.95
C GLY A 396 0.16 12.83 -14.65
N LYS A 397 1.32 12.21 -14.94
CA LYS A 397 2.62 12.78 -14.57
C LYS A 397 3.69 12.74 -15.67
N LEU A 398 3.58 11.80 -16.62
CA LEU A 398 4.64 11.59 -17.61
C LEU A 398 4.48 12.53 -18.79
N ILE A 399 5.60 13.15 -19.17
CA ILE A 399 5.72 14.03 -20.36
C ILE A 399 6.69 13.35 -21.31
N ASP A 400 6.19 12.85 -22.42
CA ASP A 400 7.01 12.29 -23.49
C ASP A 400 7.92 13.39 -24.06
N ARG A 401 9.23 13.19 -24.02
CA ARG A 401 10.20 14.17 -24.55
C ARG A 401 10.09 14.35 -26.07
N GLU A 402 9.42 13.43 -26.76
CA GLU A 402 9.11 13.57 -28.19
C GLU A 402 7.77 14.26 -28.46
N SER A 403 6.94 14.51 -27.45
CA SER A 403 5.68 15.22 -27.60
C SER A 403 5.86 16.66 -28.10
N ARG A 404 4.83 17.18 -28.78
CA ARG A 404 4.79 18.62 -29.17
C ARG A 404 4.83 19.52 -27.94
N TYR A 405 4.16 19.12 -26.86
CA TYR A 405 4.16 19.84 -25.59
C TYR A 405 5.59 20.01 -25.05
N TYR A 406 6.37 18.93 -24.98
CA TYR A 406 7.74 19.00 -24.48
C TYR A 406 8.63 19.85 -25.41
N ARG A 407 8.61 19.56 -26.72
CA ARG A 407 9.43 20.24 -27.74
C ARG A 407 9.12 21.73 -27.90
N SER A 408 7.90 22.17 -27.51
CA SER A 408 7.55 23.60 -27.50
C SER A 408 8.21 24.39 -26.36
N GLY A 409 9.01 23.74 -25.50
CA GLY A 409 9.65 24.34 -24.33
C GLY A 409 8.74 24.45 -23.11
N LYS A 410 7.50 23.95 -23.17
CA LYS A 410 6.57 23.91 -22.01
C LYS A 410 6.93 22.78 -21.05
N GLY A 411 7.33 21.60 -21.58
CA GLY A 411 7.69 20.44 -20.78
C GLY A 411 8.83 20.71 -19.79
N PRO A 412 10.00 21.22 -20.24
CA PRO A 412 11.12 21.56 -19.36
C PRO A 412 10.77 22.54 -18.22
N LYS A 413 9.77 23.41 -18.40
CA LYS A 413 9.35 24.37 -17.38
C LYS A 413 8.57 23.74 -16.22
N VAL A 414 7.93 22.61 -16.46
CA VAL A 414 7.03 21.96 -15.50
C VAL A 414 7.62 20.65 -14.95
N CYS A 415 8.76 20.17 -15.47
CA CYS A 415 9.34 18.93 -15.03
C CYS A 415 10.10 19.09 -13.70
N ARG A 416 10.37 17.97 -13.06
CA ARG A 416 11.13 17.87 -11.82
C ARG A 416 12.63 17.82 -12.12
N HIS A 417 13.42 18.33 -11.17
CA HIS A 417 14.86 18.33 -11.23
C HIS A 417 15.46 17.58 -10.03
N ASP A 418 16.60 16.95 -10.25
CA ASP A 418 17.40 16.30 -9.22
C ASP A 418 18.28 17.32 -8.45
N ASN A 419 19.08 16.82 -7.53
CA ASN A 419 19.99 17.64 -6.71
C ASN A 419 21.14 18.31 -7.51
N THR A 420 21.30 18.00 -8.79
CA THR A 420 22.26 18.64 -9.71
C THR A 420 21.60 19.67 -10.62
N GLY A 421 20.27 19.79 -10.56
CA GLY A 421 19.47 20.61 -11.48
C GLY A 421 19.15 19.94 -12.80
N SER A 422 19.44 18.64 -12.96
CA SER A 422 19.08 17.86 -14.15
C SER A 422 17.64 17.36 -14.09
N GLU A 423 16.98 17.25 -15.26
CA GLU A 423 15.63 16.70 -15.34
C GLU A 423 15.58 15.27 -14.80
N ILE A 424 14.62 14.98 -13.95
CA ILE A 424 14.34 13.61 -13.50
C ILE A 424 13.54 12.90 -14.59
N LEU A 425 14.07 11.76 -15.06
CA LEU A 425 13.54 11.02 -16.18
C LEU A 425 13.08 9.62 -15.76
N GLU A 426 11.91 9.23 -16.25
CA GLU A 426 11.44 7.84 -16.24
C GLU A 426 11.66 7.23 -17.62
N ARG A 427 12.17 5.99 -17.67
CA ARG A 427 12.52 5.31 -18.92
C ARG A 427 11.78 4.00 -19.03
N TYR A 428 11.06 3.83 -20.13
CA TYR A 428 10.41 2.58 -20.47
C TYR A 428 11.20 1.83 -21.53
N LYS A 429 11.50 0.57 -21.23
CA LYS A 429 12.02 -0.39 -22.19
C LYS A 429 10.87 -1.22 -22.70
N PHE A 430 10.57 -1.11 -23.96
CA PHE A 430 9.61 -1.99 -24.61
C PHE A 430 10.32 -3.29 -25.00
N THR A 431 10.23 -4.30 -24.13
CA THR A 431 10.81 -5.63 -24.37
C THR A 431 9.79 -6.52 -25.07
N GLY A 432 10.27 -7.46 -25.87
CA GLY A 432 9.43 -8.49 -26.52
C GLY A 432 9.20 -8.33 -28.01
N GLN A 433 9.88 -7.40 -28.67
CA GLN A 433 9.79 -7.25 -30.15
C GLN A 433 10.75 -8.12 -30.96
N GLY A 434 11.48 -9.02 -30.33
CA GLY A 434 12.35 -9.94 -31.04
C GLY A 434 13.58 -9.33 -31.71
N THR A 435 13.94 -8.09 -31.36
CA THR A 435 15.18 -7.43 -31.84
C THR A 435 16.14 -7.17 -30.71
N TRP A 436 17.43 -7.49 -30.94
CA TRP A 436 18.53 -7.14 -30.03
C TRP A 436 18.74 -5.64 -29.88
N LEU A 437 18.17 -4.86 -30.81
CA LEU A 437 18.24 -3.40 -30.82
C LEU A 437 17.11 -2.76 -29.98
N GLY A 438 16.24 -3.52 -29.32
CA GLY A 438 15.17 -3.00 -28.46
C GLY A 438 15.63 -2.10 -27.32
N GLU A 439 16.93 -2.06 -27.02
CA GLU A 439 17.50 -1.08 -26.09
C GLU A 439 17.56 0.35 -26.68
N TYR A 440 17.49 0.50 -27.98
CA TYR A 440 17.50 1.79 -28.66
C TYR A 440 16.12 2.45 -28.74
N ASP A 441 15.05 1.68 -28.51
CA ASP A 441 13.67 2.18 -28.50
C ASP A 441 13.21 2.55 -27.09
N GLN A 442 14.12 3.05 -26.25
CA GLN A 442 13.75 3.54 -24.92
C GLN A 442 12.98 4.85 -25.04
N ARG A 443 11.69 4.80 -24.67
CA ARG A 443 10.96 6.04 -24.42
C ARG A 443 11.42 6.68 -23.13
N THR A 444 11.68 7.97 -23.20
CA THR A 444 12.12 8.76 -22.07
C THR A 444 11.10 9.84 -21.76
N PHE A 445 10.61 9.81 -20.55
CA PHE A 445 9.60 10.73 -20.03
C PHE A 445 10.23 11.65 -19.00
N ALA A 446 9.99 12.96 -19.10
CA ALA A 446 10.18 13.88 -18.00
C ALA A 446 9.00 13.74 -17.02
N ILE A 447 9.24 13.96 -15.74
CA ILE A 447 8.22 13.83 -14.70
C ILE A 447 7.71 15.22 -14.31
N ALA A 448 6.41 15.43 -14.41
CA ALA A 448 5.80 16.71 -14.07
C ALA A 448 5.83 17.00 -12.56
N THR A 449 6.03 18.27 -12.21
CA THR A 449 5.90 18.78 -10.85
C THR A 449 4.41 18.97 -10.51
N MET A 450 3.92 18.21 -9.54
CA MET A 450 2.53 18.33 -9.08
C MET A 450 2.28 19.71 -8.48
N MET A 451 1.04 20.21 -8.71
CA MET A 451 0.58 21.55 -8.31
C MET A 451 1.32 22.70 -9.03
N HIS A 452 2.14 22.42 -10.07
CA HIS A 452 2.62 23.48 -10.94
C HIS A 452 1.45 24.05 -11.75
N PRO A 453 1.23 25.40 -11.78
CA PRO A 453 0.04 25.98 -12.40
C PRO A 453 -0.17 25.60 -13.87
N ASP A 454 0.91 25.50 -14.64
CA ASP A 454 0.82 25.14 -16.07
C ASP A 454 0.59 23.63 -16.27
N TRP A 455 1.05 22.77 -15.34
CA TRP A 455 0.72 21.36 -15.39
C TRP A 455 -0.74 21.10 -14.99
N ASN A 456 -1.25 21.80 -13.98
CA ASN A 456 -2.68 21.74 -13.62
C ASN A 456 -3.58 22.09 -14.81
N LYS A 457 -3.23 23.12 -15.63
CA LYS A 457 -3.97 23.45 -16.86
C LYS A 457 -3.99 22.28 -17.85
N VAL A 458 -2.89 21.52 -17.97
CA VAL A 458 -2.83 20.34 -18.82
C VAL A 458 -3.81 19.27 -18.30
N LEU A 459 -3.74 18.90 -17.01
CA LEU A 459 -4.63 17.91 -16.43
C LEU A 459 -6.11 18.32 -16.57
N PHE A 460 -6.42 19.60 -16.38
CA PHE A 460 -7.78 20.11 -16.56
C PHE A 460 -8.25 20.00 -18.02
N ALA A 461 -7.37 20.30 -18.98
CA ALA A 461 -7.70 20.17 -20.40
C ALA A 461 -7.95 18.71 -20.80
N LEU A 462 -7.17 17.74 -20.26
CA LEU A 462 -7.38 16.31 -20.49
C LEU A 462 -8.71 15.83 -19.90
N GLN A 463 -9.06 16.30 -18.70
CA GLN A 463 -10.34 16.04 -18.06
C GLN A 463 -11.52 16.61 -18.89
N ASP A 464 -11.38 17.85 -19.37
CA ASP A 464 -12.38 18.49 -20.23
C ASP A 464 -12.57 17.71 -21.52
N ARG A 465 -11.49 17.19 -22.11
CA ARG A 465 -11.52 16.36 -23.31
C ARG A 465 -12.24 15.03 -23.07
N ALA A 466 -11.94 14.31 -21.98
CA ALA A 466 -12.65 13.07 -21.66
C ALA A 466 -14.17 13.28 -21.58
N TYR A 467 -14.59 14.35 -20.91
CA TYR A 467 -16.00 14.71 -20.80
C TYR A 467 -16.62 15.09 -22.15
N ALA A 468 -15.91 15.87 -22.99
CA ALA A 468 -16.38 16.28 -24.32
C ALA A 468 -16.51 15.11 -25.30
N LEU A 469 -15.68 14.08 -25.16
CA LEU A 469 -15.78 12.82 -25.90
C LEU A 469 -16.96 11.95 -25.43
N GLY A 470 -17.61 12.30 -24.31
CA GLY A 470 -18.76 11.57 -23.77
C GLY A 470 -18.38 10.42 -22.84
N ALA A 471 -17.13 10.29 -22.43
CA ALA A 471 -16.73 9.27 -21.45
C ALA A 471 -17.40 9.51 -20.10
N HIS A 472 -17.76 8.44 -19.39
CA HIS A 472 -18.32 8.50 -18.03
C HIS A 472 -17.26 8.66 -16.95
N SER A 473 -15.98 8.43 -17.28
CA SER A 473 -14.87 8.61 -16.36
C SER A 473 -13.62 9.09 -17.04
N VAL A 474 -12.85 9.93 -16.34
CA VAL A 474 -11.44 10.21 -16.63
C VAL A 474 -10.58 9.43 -15.65
N PHE A 475 -9.57 8.76 -16.17
CA PHE A 475 -8.57 8.05 -15.37
C PHE A 475 -7.19 8.68 -15.61
N PHE A 476 -6.49 8.95 -14.49
CA PHE A 476 -5.12 9.42 -14.54
C PHE A 476 -4.18 8.38 -13.97
N ASP A 477 -3.41 7.77 -14.85
CA ASP A 477 -2.35 6.84 -14.50
C ASP A 477 -1.25 7.51 -13.68
N GLN A 478 -0.68 6.79 -12.72
CA GLN A 478 0.43 7.21 -11.86
C GLN A 478 0.17 8.45 -10.97
N LEU A 479 -1.09 8.88 -10.79
CA LEU A 479 -1.43 9.91 -9.81
C LEU A 479 -1.77 9.38 -8.41
N GLY A 480 -2.10 8.11 -8.28
CA GLY A 480 -2.54 7.51 -7.01
C GLY A 480 -1.43 7.25 -5.99
N TYR A 481 -0.16 7.44 -6.34
CA TYR A 481 1.01 7.20 -5.48
C TYR A 481 2.13 8.19 -5.81
N ILE A 482 3.16 8.26 -4.95
CA ILE A 482 4.37 9.05 -5.22
C ILE A 482 5.54 8.14 -5.63
N GLU A 483 6.58 8.72 -6.20
CA GLU A 483 7.79 8.01 -6.55
C GLU A 483 8.73 7.87 -5.34
N LYS A 484 9.59 6.83 -5.37
CA LYS A 484 10.58 6.61 -4.33
C LYS A 484 11.63 7.73 -4.29
N GLU A 485 12.16 8.08 -5.44
CA GLU A 485 13.35 8.93 -5.58
C GLU A 485 13.15 10.17 -6.45
N SER A 486 12.03 10.27 -7.18
CA SER A 486 11.79 11.36 -8.12
C SER A 486 11.09 12.56 -7.47
N THR A 487 11.63 13.06 -6.36
CA THR A 487 11.21 14.32 -5.75
C THR A 487 11.84 15.50 -6.48
N ASN A 488 11.15 16.65 -6.53
CA ASN A 488 11.75 17.87 -7.06
C ASN A 488 12.72 18.47 -6.04
N TRP A 489 13.91 18.88 -6.48
CA TRP A 489 14.92 19.43 -5.59
C TRP A 489 15.03 20.94 -5.73
N ASP A 490 15.16 21.62 -4.60
CA ASP A 490 15.54 23.03 -4.54
C ASP A 490 17.07 23.11 -4.41
N THR A 491 17.71 23.62 -5.47
CA THR A 491 19.17 23.82 -5.53
C THR A 491 19.58 25.26 -5.25
N SER A 492 18.66 26.14 -4.91
CA SER A 492 18.93 27.56 -4.64
C SER A 492 19.53 27.82 -3.26
N ARG A 493 19.48 26.84 -2.34
CA ARG A 493 19.99 26.93 -0.97
C ARG A 493 21.43 26.42 -0.89
N GLU A 494 22.09 26.68 0.23
CA GLU A 494 23.47 26.22 0.50
C GLU A 494 23.63 24.71 0.32
N PHE A 495 22.62 23.95 0.72
CA PHE A 495 22.50 22.50 0.44
C PHE A 495 21.25 22.27 -0.38
N ALA A 496 21.36 21.49 -1.46
CA ALA A 496 20.19 21.07 -2.22
C ALA A 496 19.26 20.22 -1.35
N VAL A 497 17.96 20.50 -1.37
CA VAL A 497 16.95 19.77 -0.58
C VAL A 497 15.81 19.27 -1.45
N PRO A 498 15.34 18.03 -1.24
CA PRO A 498 14.19 17.50 -1.94
C PRO A 498 12.88 18.06 -1.39
N ASP A 499 11.87 18.14 -2.25
CA ASP A 499 10.50 18.37 -1.82
C ASP A 499 9.95 17.13 -1.10
N VAL A 500 9.61 17.27 0.16
CA VAL A 500 9.14 16.19 1.03
C VAL A 500 7.61 16.18 1.25
N PHE A 501 6.87 16.92 0.43
CA PHE A 501 5.40 17.02 0.50
C PHE A 501 4.70 16.42 -0.72
N GLY A 502 5.26 15.37 -1.29
CA GLY A 502 4.73 14.73 -2.50
C GLY A 502 3.29 14.23 -2.35
N ILE A 503 2.95 13.59 -1.23
CA ILE A 503 1.57 13.15 -0.94
C ILE A 503 0.61 14.32 -0.84
N LYS A 504 0.97 15.36 -0.08
CA LYS A 504 0.13 16.56 0.08
C LYS A 504 -0.20 17.22 -1.25
N LYS A 505 0.81 17.41 -2.11
CA LYS A 505 0.62 18.02 -3.43
C LYS A 505 -0.26 17.18 -4.35
N ARG A 506 -0.11 15.85 -4.33
CA ARG A 506 -1.00 14.97 -5.09
C ARG A 506 -2.41 14.95 -4.55
N MET A 507 -2.57 14.97 -3.24
CA MET A 507 -3.87 15.07 -2.57
C MET A 507 -4.61 16.35 -2.99
N GLU A 508 -3.94 17.51 -2.98
CA GLU A 508 -4.48 18.78 -3.45
C GLU A 508 -4.85 18.72 -4.95
N CYS A 509 -4.00 18.11 -5.77
CA CYS A 509 -4.26 17.94 -7.21
C CYS A 509 -5.51 17.07 -7.46
N LEU A 510 -5.60 15.92 -6.82
CA LEU A 510 -6.74 15.01 -6.97
C LEU A 510 -8.05 15.62 -6.43
N LYS A 511 -7.98 16.39 -5.33
CA LYS A 511 -9.12 17.16 -4.81
C LYS A 511 -9.66 18.11 -5.86
N LEU A 512 -8.79 18.92 -6.47
CA LEU A 512 -9.17 19.85 -7.53
C LEU A 512 -9.77 19.14 -8.75
N LEU A 513 -9.15 18.03 -9.20
CA LEU A 513 -9.66 17.23 -10.31
C LEU A 513 -11.05 16.65 -10.01
N ARG A 514 -11.25 16.11 -8.80
CA ARG A 514 -12.56 15.57 -8.41
C ARG A 514 -13.64 16.65 -8.34
N GLU A 515 -13.34 17.78 -7.73
CA GLU A 515 -14.28 18.92 -7.67
C GLU A 515 -14.71 19.34 -9.08
N ARG A 516 -13.77 19.44 -10.03
CA ARG A 516 -14.07 19.76 -11.44
C ARG A 516 -14.90 18.66 -12.13
N CYS A 517 -14.62 17.37 -11.87
CA CYS A 517 -15.48 16.28 -12.35
C CYS A 517 -16.94 16.50 -11.91
N LYS A 518 -17.15 16.73 -10.62
CA LYS A 518 -18.50 16.85 -10.05
C LYS A 518 -19.21 18.16 -10.47
N GLN A 519 -18.47 19.20 -10.83
CA GLN A 519 -19.03 20.41 -11.44
C GLN A 519 -19.57 20.15 -12.86
N LYS A 520 -18.98 19.21 -13.61
CA LYS A 520 -19.46 18.82 -14.95
C LYS A 520 -20.70 17.93 -14.86
N SER A 521 -20.63 16.90 -14.06
CA SER A 521 -21.72 15.99 -13.74
C SER A 521 -21.45 15.27 -12.43
N PRO A 522 -22.45 15.08 -11.56
CA PRO A 522 -22.32 14.22 -10.38
C PRO A 522 -21.84 12.80 -10.72
N ASP A 523 -22.22 12.31 -11.89
CA ASP A 523 -21.92 10.95 -12.36
C ASP A 523 -20.57 10.84 -13.10
N PHE A 524 -19.91 11.95 -13.42
CA PHE A 524 -18.60 11.92 -14.07
C PHE A 524 -17.54 11.55 -13.07
N ALA A 525 -16.94 10.36 -13.24
CA ALA A 525 -16.02 9.75 -12.27
C ALA A 525 -14.57 10.13 -12.51
N LEU A 526 -13.78 10.11 -11.42
CA LEU A 526 -12.32 10.25 -11.44
C LEU A 526 -11.69 8.94 -10.91
N GLY A 527 -10.82 8.32 -11.71
CA GLY A 527 -10.00 7.18 -11.32
C GLY A 527 -8.52 7.50 -11.28
N ALA A 528 -7.75 6.74 -10.49
CA ALA A 528 -6.29 6.79 -10.49
C ALA A 528 -5.67 5.41 -10.19
N GLU A 529 -4.40 5.20 -10.64
CA GLU A 529 -3.69 3.95 -10.43
C GLU A 529 -3.17 3.82 -8.99
N ALA A 530 -3.31 2.62 -8.40
CA ALA A 530 -2.64 2.16 -7.18
C ALA A 530 -2.67 3.17 -6.01
N THR A 531 -3.84 3.60 -5.63
CA THR A 531 -4.06 4.77 -4.77
C THR A 531 -3.70 4.50 -3.33
N VAL A 532 -2.79 5.30 -2.76
CA VAL A 532 -2.57 5.41 -1.31
C VAL A 532 -3.81 5.98 -0.63
N ASP A 533 -3.99 5.66 0.64
CA ASP A 533 -5.14 6.08 1.43
C ASP A 533 -5.46 7.58 1.33
N ALA A 534 -4.50 8.46 1.62
CA ALA A 534 -4.70 9.91 1.56
C ALA A 534 -5.15 10.42 0.19
N LEU A 535 -4.80 9.72 -0.89
CA LEU A 535 -5.15 10.06 -2.26
C LEU A 535 -6.48 9.42 -2.69
N ALA A 536 -6.78 8.23 -2.15
CA ALA A 536 -7.99 7.46 -2.47
C ALA A 536 -9.29 8.19 -2.12
N GLN A 537 -9.28 9.03 -1.08
CA GLN A 537 -10.46 9.81 -0.67
C GLN A 537 -11.00 10.75 -1.78
N TYR A 538 -10.17 11.09 -2.76
CA TYR A 538 -10.55 11.94 -3.88
C TYR A 538 -10.74 11.17 -5.20
N CYS A 539 -10.60 9.83 -5.18
CA CYS A 539 -10.85 8.97 -6.32
C CYS A 539 -12.18 8.24 -6.16
N ASP A 540 -12.99 8.21 -7.22
CA ASP A 540 -14.24 7.46 -7.23
C ASP A 540 -13.99 5.95 -7.33
N TYR A 541 -12.86 5.54 -7.93
CA TYR A 541 -12.35 4.16 -7.96
C TYR A 541 -10.83 4.15 -8.10
N THR A 542 -10.24 3.04 -7.70
CA THR A 542 -8.80 2.81 -7.82
C THR A 542 -8.53 1.59 -8.69
N HIS A 543 -7.43 1.63 -9.42
CA HIS A 543 -7.02 0.58 -10.33
C HIS A 543 -5.63 0.05 -9.98
N GLY A 544 -5.42 -1.25 -10.12
CA GLY A 544 -4.08 -1.82 -10.09
C GLY A 544 -3.60 -2.31 -8.74
N TYR A 545 -4.49 -2.71 -7.83
CA TYR A 545 -4.06 -3.52 -6.69
C TYR A 545 -3.60 -4.88 -7.21
N PRO A 546 -2.39 -5.33 -6.83
CA PRO A 546 -1.86 -6.58 -7.36
C PRO A 546 -2.77 -7.75 -7.01
N ALA A 547 -2.84 -8.70 -7.92
CA ALA A 547 -3.50 -9.97 -7.71
C ALA A 547 -2.93 -10.73 -6.51
N ASN A 548 -3.71 -11.66 -5.99
CA ASN A 548 -3.30 -12.58 -4.93
C ASN A 548 -2.32 -13.67 -5.43
N ASP A 549 -1.46 -13.35 -6.37
CA ASP A 549 -0.47 -14.25 -6.96
C ASP A 549 0.78 -14.48 -6.09
N GLU A 550 0.93 -13.68 -5.03
CA GLU A 550 2.05 -13.83 -4.11
C GLU A 550 1.58 -14.32 -2.73
N PRO A 551 2.28 -15.30 -2.12
CA PRO A 551 1.87 -15.92 -0.84
C PRO A 551 1.74 -14.95 0.34
N THR A 552 2.42 -13.82 0.28
CA THR A 552 2.45 -12.82 1.36
C THR A 552 1.37 -11.76 1.20
N ARG A 553 0.66 -11.71 0.07
CA ARG A 553 -0.36 -10.70 -0.15
C ARG A 553 -1.53 -10.87 0.80
N TRP A 554 -1.97 -9.76 1.40
CA TRP A 554 -3.03 -9.76 2.39
C TRP A 554 -3.73 -8.39 2.44
N LEU A 555 -4.77 -8.25 1.64
CA LEU A 555 -5.51 -7.00 1.47
C LEU A 555 -6.48 -6.70 2.62
N ASN A 556 -6.77 -7.69 3.46
CA ASN A 556 -7.82 -7.63 4.48
C ASN A 556 -7.74 -6.39 5.37
N PHE A 557 -6.54 -6.06 5.86
CA PHE A 557 -6.34 -4.89 6.73
C PHE A 557 -6.72 -3.58 6.01
N PHE A 558 -6.24 -3.39 4.78
CA PHE A 558 -6.54 -2.18 4.00
C PHE A 558 -8.03 -2.10 3.65
N LYS A 559 -8.63 -3.21 3.20
CA LYS A 559 -10.05 -3.27 2.86
C LYS A 559 -10.97 -3.07 4.07
N TYR A 560 -10.60 -3.60 5.23
CA TYR A 560 -11.36 -3.40 6.47
C TYR A 560 -11.25 -1.95 6.97
N THR A 561 -10.06 -1.34 6.86
CA THR A 561 -9.85 0.07 7.23
C THR A 561 -10.64 1.02 6.34
N PHE A 562 -10.73 0.73 5.02
CA PHE A 562 -11.38 1.56 4.00
C PHE A 562 -12.45 0.78 3.23
N PRO A 563 -13.50 0.31 3.88
CA PRO A 563 -14.54 -0.51 3.25
C PRO A 563 -15.30 0.22 2.15
N GLU A 564 -15.38 1.54 2.21
CA GLU A 564 -16.08 2.42 1.27
C GLU A 564 -15.37 2.58 -0.09
N LEU A 565 -14.07 2.27 -0.17
CA LEU A 565 -13.32 2.43 -1.42
C LEU A 565 -13.63 1.33 -2.45
N VAL A 566 -13.72 1.73 -3.72
CA VAL A 566 -13.90 0.81 -4.85
C VAL A 566 -12.53 0.39 -5.37
N PHE A 567 -12.14 -0.84 -5.04
CA PHE A 567 -10.88 -1.45 -5.47
C PHE A 567 -11.06 -2.35 -6.67
N THR A 568 -10.01 -2.51 -7.48
CA THR A 568 -9.98 -3.48 -8.56
C THR A 568 -8.80 -4.42 -8.46
N ASP A 569 -9.05 -5.67 -8.81
CA ASP A 569 -8.00 -6.65 -9.05
C ASP A 569 -7.40 -6.46 -10.45
N ARG A 570 -6.14 -6.83 -10.61
CA ARG A 570 -5.38 -6.75 -11.88
C ARG A 570 -4.64 -8.06 -12.19
N GLY A 571 -5.11 -9.19 -11.70
CA GLY A 571 -4.31 -10.42 -11.72
C GLY A 571 -4.57 -11.35 -12.87
N GLN A 572 -5.82 -11.54 -13.24
CA GLN A 572 -6.23 -12.58 -14.18
C GLN A 572 -6.04 -12.16 -15.64
N ARG A 573 -5.23 -12.91 -16.42
CA ARG A 573 -4.83 -12.55 -17.78
C ARG A 573 -5.06 -13.63 -18.82
N ASP A 574 -5.36 -14.84 -18.38
CA ASP A 574 -5.55 -16.03 -19.22
C ASP A 574 -6.42 -17.07 -18.48
N ASP A 575 -6.46 -18.29 -18.97
CA ASP A 575 -7.21 -19.40 -18.37
C ASP A 575 -6.49 -20.11 -17.20
N ASN A 576 -5.31 -19.62 -16.76
CA ASN A 576 -4.57 -20.24 -15.66
C ASN A 576 -5.12 -19.81 -14.30
N ASP A 577 -5.31 -20.75 -13.37
CA ASP A 577 -5.74 -20.52 -11.99
C ASP A 577 -7.01 -19.64 -11.84
N VAL A 578 -7.88 -19.60 -12.85
CA VAL A 578 -9.07 -18.74 -12.94
C VAL A 578 -9.92 -18.80 -11.68
N TYR A 579 -10.29 -20.00 -11.25
CA TYR A 579 -11.20 -20.16 -10.10
C TYR A 579 -10.58 -19.60 -8.81
N TRP A 580 -9.29 -19.87 -8.60
CA TRP A 580 -8.57 -19.38 -7.43
C TRP A 580 -8.49 -17.85 -7.41
N HIS A 581 -8.09 -17.24 -8.51
CA HIS A 581 -7.95 -15.78 -8.63
C HIS A 581 -9.29 -15.07 -8.50
N VAL A 582 -10.31 -15.52 -9.25
CA VAL A 582 -11.62 -14.86 -9.25
C VAL A 582 -12.31 -14.99 -7.90
N ASN A 583 -12.19 -16.14 -7.22
CA ASN A 583 -12.73 -16.30 -5.87
C ASN A 583 -12.07 -15.36 -4.87
N ASN A 584 -10.74 -15.20 -4.91
CA ASN A 584 -10.04 -14.25 -4.06
C ASN A 584 -10.52 -12.81 -4.28
N THR A 585 -10.78 -12.44 -5.55
CA THR A 585 -11.33 -11.12 -5.89
C THR A 585 -12.70 -10.89 -5.24
N VAL A 586 -13.55 -11.93 -5.16
CA VAL A 586 -14.86 -11.85 -4.49
C VAL A 586 -14.69 -11.80 -2.98
N LEU A 587 -13.84 -12.65 -2.39
CA LEU A 587 -13.55 -12.66 -0.95
C LEU A 587 -13.02 -11.31 -0.47
N ASP A 588 -12.15 -10.66 -1.25
CA ASP A 588 -11.55 -9.36 -0.93
C ASP A 588 -12.48 -8.16 -1.27
N GLY A 589 -13.66 -8.40 -1.83
CA GLY A 589 -14.61 -7.35 -2.22
C GLY A 589 -14.11 -6.42 -3.32
N GLN A 590 -13.23 -6.94 -4.21
CA GLN A 590 -12.68 -6.17 -5.33
C GLN A 590 -13.57 -6.25 -6.57
N ARG A 591 -13.39 -5.29 -7.50
CA ARG A 591 -13.91 -5.36 -8.88
C ARG A 591 -12.92 -6.12 -9.75
N ILE A 592 -13.42 -6.74 -10.79
CA ILE A 592 -12.60 -7.56 -11.69
C ILE A 592 -12.15 -6.72 -12.88
N ASP A 593 -10.83 -6.62 -13.05
CA ASP A 593 -10.19 -6.02 -14.23
C ASP A 593 -9.84 -7.15 -15.22
N ILE A 594 -10.53 -7.18 -16.33
CA ILE A 594 -10.31 -8.17 -17.41
C ILE A 594 -9.14 -7.69 -18.26
N GLU A 595 -7.97 -8.26 -18.06
CA GLU A 595 -6.69 -7.86 -18.70
C GLU A 595 -6.12 -9.00 -19.56
N ILE A 596 -6.84 -9.46 -20.58
CA ILE A 596 -6.40 -10.61 -21.38
C ILE A 596 -5.10 -10.31 -22.12
N PHE A 597 -4.10 -11.18 -21.93
CA PHE A 597 -2.76 -11.06 -22.49
C PHE A 597 -2.18 -9.63 -22.41
N ARG A 598 -2.39 -8.97 -21.25
CA ARG A 598 -2.05 -7.56 -21.03
C ARG A 598 -2.76 -6.61 -21.99
N CYS A 599 -4.07 -6.72 -22.07
CA CYS A 599 -4.98 -5.88 -22.87
C CYS A 599 -4.83 -6.02 -24.39
N ARG A 600 -4.25 -7.12 -24.87
CA ARG A 600 -4.03 -7.35 -26.31
C ARG A 600 -5.12 -8.19 -26.97
N ASP A 601 -5.99 -8.80 -26.17
CA ASP A 601 -7.12 -9.59 -26.64
C ASP A 601 -8.32 -9.44 -25.68
N LEU A 602 -9.41 -10.13 -25.96
CA LEU A 602 -10.65 -10.11 -25.22
C LEU A 602 -10.87 -11.44 -24.49
N ILE A 603 -11.78 -11.46 -23.53
CA ILE A 603 -12.01 -12.64 -22.68
C ILE A 603 -12.51 -13.85 -23.45
N ASP A 604 -13.09 -13.68 -24.65
CA ASP A 604 -13.50 -14.78 -25.53
C ASP A 604 -12.32 -15.65 -26.01
N ALA A 605 -11.08 -15.13 -25.90
CA ALA A 605 -9.86 -15.92 -26.09
C ALA A 605 -9.56 -16.87 -24.91
N CYS A 606 -10.26 -16.74 -23.78
CA CYS A 606 -10.06 -17.47 -22.53
C CYS A 606 -11.40 -18.09 -22.06
N PRO A 607 -11.83 -19.21 -22.64
CA PRO A 607 -13.18 -19.74 -22.45
C PRO A 607 -13.49 -20.19 -21.02
N ILE A 608 -12.50 -20.64 -20.24
CA ILE A 608 -12.69 -21.00 -18.81
C ILE A 608 -12.96 -19.74 -18.01
N TYR A 609 -12.15 -18.71 -18.24
CA TYR A 609 -12.32 -17.43 -17.55
C TYR A 609 -13.63 -16.76 -17.94
N GLN A 610 -13.98 -16.74 -19.23
CA GLN A 610 -15.23 -16.18 -19.73
C GLN A 610 -16.45 -16.84 -19.07
N ALA A 611 -16.50 -18.17 -19.06
CA ALA A 611 -17.63 -18.91 -18.49
C ALA A 611 -17.78 -18.65 -16.98
N TYR A 612 -16.69 -18.72 -16.23
CA TYR A 612 -16.74 -18.54 -14.78
C TYR A 612 -17.03 -17.09 -14.39
N LEU A 613 -16.45 -16.12 -15.11
CA LEU A 613 -16.71 -14.71 -14.85
C LEU A 613 -18.18 -14.34 -15.09
N ALA A 614 -18.83 -14.92 -16.08
CA ALA A 614 -20.26 -14.72 -16.31
C ALA A 614 -21.10 -15.13 -15.09
N GLU A 615 -20.80 -16.28 -14.48
CA GLU A 615 -21.46 -16.75 -13.25
C GLU A 615 -21.18 -15.83 -12.07
N VAL A 616 -19.92 -15.41 -11.90
CA VAL A 616 -19.51 -14.52 -10.78
C VAL A 616 -20.09 -13.12 -10.93
N ASN A 617 -20.15 -12.54 -12.13
CA ASN A 617 -20.77 -11.24 -12.35
C ASN A 617 -22.29 -11.30 -12.12
N ALA A 618 -22.97 -12.38 -12.51
CA ALA A 618 -24.38 -12.59 -12.17
C ALA A 618 -24.60 -12.72 -10.65
N LEU A 619 -23.70 -13.40 -9.94
CA LEU A 619 -23.72 -13.48 -8.48
C LEU A 619 -23.49 -12.09 -7.84
N LYS A 620 -22.52 -11.31 -8.31
CA LYS A 620 -22.28 -9.95 -7.84
C LYS A 620 -23.47 -9.02 -8.07
N GLU A 621 -24.15 -9.15 -9.20
CA GLU A 621 -25.36 -8.40 -9.52
C GLU A 621 -26.52 -8.77 -8.55
N ARG A 622 -26.73 -10.05 -8.31
CA ARG A 622 -27.78 -10.54 -7.38
C ARG A 622 -27.59 -10.01 -5.98
N TYR A 623 -26.36 -9.96 -5.49
CA TYR A 623 -26.00 -9.53 -4.14
C TYR A 623 -25.36 -8.14 -4.11
N ALA A 624 -25.63 -7.27 -5.10
CA ALA A 624 -24.96 -5.98 -5.26
C ALA A 624 -25.03 -5.11 -4.00
N ALA A 625 -26.17 -5.07 -3.33
CA ALA A 625 -26.35 -4.27 -2.12
C ALA A 625 -25.34 -4.63 -1.00
N THR A 626 -24.97 -5.90 -0.88
CA THR A 626 -23.99 -6.37 0.12
C THR A 626 -22.58 -6.48 -0.48
N LEU A 627 -22.37 -7.24 -1.56
CA LEU A 627 -21.04 -7.55 -2.08
C LEU A 627 -20.36 -6.34 -2.75
N LEU A 628 -21.12 -5.42 -3.35
CA LEU A 628 -20.59 -4.26 -4.05
C LEU A 628 -20.70 -2.97 -3.23
N CYS A 629 -21.81 -2.76 -2.54
CA CYS A 629 -22.10 -1.53 -1.79
C CYS A 629 -22.05 -1.71 -0.27
N GLY A 630 -21.93 -2.94 0.23
CA GLY A 630 -21.86 -3.22 1.65
C GLY A 630 -20.49 -2.97 2.26
N ARG A 631 -20.48 -2.82 3.59
CA ARG A 631 -19.24 -2.71 4.37
C ARG A 631 -18.59 -4.08 4.49
N TYR A 632 -17.32 -4.16 4.10
CA TYR A 632 -16.48 -5.32 4.33
C TYR A 632 -16.17 -5.48 5.83
N MET A 633 -16.47 -6.64 6.40
CA MET A 633 -16.31 -6.94 7.82
C MET A 633 -15.28 -8.05 8.09
N ASP A 634 -14.60 -8.56 7.07
CA ASP A 634 -13.69 -9.70 7.16
C ASP A 634 -14.35 -10.91 7.85
N SER A 635 -13.77 -11.38 8.94
CA SER A 635 -14.25 -12.52 9.74
C SER A 635 -15.16 -12.13 10.91
N LEU A 636 -15.57 -10.87 11.00
CA LEU A 636 -16.38 -10.37 12.10
C LEU A 636 -17.89 -10.58 11.89
N GLY A 637 -18.60 -10.89 12.96
CA GLY A 637 -20.06 -10.98 13.00
C GLY A 637 -20.63 -12.36 12.64
N PHE A 638 -19.80 -13.36 12.41
CA PHE A 638 -20.20 -14.74 12.17
C PHE A 638 -19.16 -15.74 12.70
N GLU A 639 -19.55 -16.99 12.80
CA GLU A 639 -18.67 -18.10 13.17
C GLU A 639 -18.47 -19.04 11.97
N ASN A 640 -17.22 -19.42 11.70
CA ASN A 640 -16.83 -20.41 10.71
C ASN A 640 -16.15 -21.59 11.43
N SER A 641 -16.77 -22.76 11.41
CA SER A 641 -16.30 -23.93 12.16
C SER A 641 -15.04 -24.58 11.56
N ASN A 642 -14.64 -24.23 10.34
CA ASN A 642 -13.49 -24.81 9.66
C ASN A 642 -12.56 -23.73 9.13
N LYS A 643 -11.42 -23.52 9.78
CA LYS A 643 -10.41 -22.53 9.40
C LYS A 643 -9.71 -22.80 8.04
N ALA A 644 -9.84 -24.02 7.49
CA ALA A 644 -9.33 -24.35 6.15
C ALA A 644 -10.23 -23.82 5.02
N VAL A 645 -11.41 -23.29 5.36
CA VAL A 645 -12.35 -22.67 4.45
C VAL A 645 -12.33 -21.17 4.66
N ASP A 646 -12.06 -20.41 3.60
CA ASP A 646 -12.10 -18.96 3.65
C ASP A 646 -13.53 -18.45 3.70
N ALA A 647 -13.79 -17.49 4.58
CA ALA A 647 -15.10 -16.86 4.70
C ALA A 647 -14.97 -15.36 5.00
N ARG A 648 -15.78 -14.54 4.35
CA ARG A 648 -15.79 -13.08 4.53
C ARG A 648 -17.20 -12.53 4.56
N ALA A 649 -17.44 -11.60 5.48
CA ALA A 649 -18.73 -10.94 5.66
C ALA A 649 -18.79 -9.56 4.99
N PHE A 650 -19.98 -9.24 4.45
CA PHE A 650 -20.33 -7.95 3.87
C PHE A 650 -21.68 -7.51 4.40
N VAL A 651 -21.79 -6.33 5.00
CA VAL A 651 -22.99 -5.84 5.68
C VAL A 651 -23.59 -4.61 5.00
N ALA A 652 -24.87 -4.63 4.73
CA ALA A 652 -25.63 -3.51 4.20
C ALA A 652 -26.97 -3.40 4.91
N GLY A 653 -27.13 -2.40 5.77
CA GLY A 653 -28.34 -2.23 6.58
C GLY A 653 -28.58 -3.42 7.51
N ASP A 654 -29.71 -4.09 7.34
CA ASP A 654 -30.11 -5.29 8.08
C ASP A 654 -29.65 -6.61 7.43
N LYS A 655 -28.96 -6.54 6.30
CA LYS A 655 -28.48 -7.72 5.54
C LYS A 655 -27.01 -7.96 5.72
N MET A 656 -26.63 -9.25 5.85
CA MET A 656 -25.25 -9.72 5.85
C MET A 656 -25.09 -10.82 4.81
N ALA A 657 -24.16 -10.63 3.87
CA ALA A 657 -23.74 -11.69 2.96
C ALA A 657 -22.44 -12.30 3.46
N ILE A 658 -22.36 -13.63 3.51
CA ILE A 658 -21.14 -14.37 3.79
C ILE A 658 -20.67 -15.05 2.50
N VAL A 659 -19.50 -14.66 2.00
CA VAL A 659 -18.80 -15.37 0.92
C VAL A 659 -17.98 -16.47 1.56
N VAL A 660 -18.16 -17.70 1.10
CA VAL A 660 -17.46 -18.90 1.61
C VAL A 660 -16.79 -19.58 0.42
N ALA A 661 -15.47 -19.83 0.49
CA ALA A 661 -14.72 -20.46 -0.58
C ALA A 661 -13.67 -21.45 -0.07
N ASN A 662 -13.45 -22.51 -0.83
CA ASN A 662 -12.32 -23.43 -0.61
C ASN A 662 -11.16 -23.02 -1.53
N GLN A 663 -10.18 -22.31 -0.98
CA GLN A 663 -9.02 -21.80 -1.72
C GLN A 663 -7.78 -22.71 -1.60
N GLN A 664 -7.95 -23.93 -1.07
CA GLN A 664 -6.86 -24.89 -0.94
C GLN A 664 -6.44 -25.42 -2.32
N ARG A 665 -5.12 -25.43 -2.57
CA ARG A 665 -4.57 -25.94 -3.84
C ARG A 665 -4.68 -27.47 -3.97
N GLU A 666 -4.88 -28.16 -2.87
CA GLU A 666 -5.08 -29.59 -2.83
C GLU A 666 -6.53 -29.95 -3.22
N ALA A 667 -6.68 -31.02 -3.98
CA ALA A 667 -8.00 -31.50 -4.43
C ALA A 667 -8.76 -32.17 -3.27
N ALA A 668 -9.06 -31.38 -2.23
CA ALA A 668 -9.80 -31.85 -1.06
C ALA A 668 -11.19 -31.22 -0.98
N ARG A 669 -12.15 -31.97 -0.47
CA ARG A 669 -13.49 -31.50 -0.19
C ARG A 669 -13.60 -31.11 1.28
N HIS A 670 -14.00 -29.88 1.54
CA HIS A 670 -14.16 -29.34 2.89
C HIS A 670 -15.63 -29.08 3.18
N SER A 671 -16.01 -29.26 4.45
CA SER A 671 -17.29 -28.80 4.95
C SER A 671 -17.09 -27.84 6.13
N THR A 672 -17.94 -26.83 6.19
CA THR A 672 -17.98 -25.92 7.32
C THR A 672 -19.40 -25.65 7.76
N LYS A 673 -19.57 -25.21 9.00
CA LYS A 673 -20.80 -24.62 9.50
C LYS A 673 -20.59 -23.12 9.63
N ILE A 674 -21.58 -22.36 9.13
CA ILE A 674 -21.64 -20.91 9.26
C ILE A 674 -22.79 -20.57 10.21
N ALA A 675 -22.48 -19.88 11.30
CA ALA A 675 -23.48 -19.37 12.24
C ALA A 675 -23.38 -17.85 12.31
N VAL A 676 -24.50 -17.16 12.22
CA VAL A 676 -24.58 -15.70 12.24
C VAL A 676 -25.52 -15.27 13.38
N PRO A 677 -24.99 -15.02 14.58
CA PRO A 677 -25.81 -14.67 15.75
C PRO A 677 -26.69 -13.44 15.51
N GLY A 678 -27.98 -13.54 15.82
CA GLY A 678 -28.96 -12.46 15.65
C GLY A 678 -29.41 -12.21 14.21
N TYR A 679 -29.11 -13.16 13.30
CA TYR A 679 -29.57 -13.12 11.91
C TYR A 679 -30.22 -14.46 11.53
N ARG A 680 -31.25 -14.40 10.70
CA ARG A 680 -31.86 -15.57 10.05
C ARG A 680 -31.34 -15.75 8.64
N PHE A 681 -31.17 -16.98 8.22
CA PHE A 681 -30.84 -17.32 6.83
C PHE A 681 -31.99 -16.95 5.89
N VAL A 682 -31.65 -16.39 4.70
CA VAL A 682 -32.63 -15.97 3.68
C VAL A 682 -32.49 -16.83 2.43
N GLU A 683 -31.31 -16.85 1.82
CA GLU A 683 -31.05 -17.55 0.57
C GLU A 683 -29.55 -17.77 0.35
N HIS A 684 -29.20 -18.54 -0.68
CA HIS A 684 -27.83 -18.73 -1.10
C HIS A 684 -27.69 -18.81 -2.63
N THR A 685 -26.47 -18.64 -3.10
CA THR A 685 -26.03 -19.04 -4.45
C THR A 685 -24.72 -19.81 -4.31
N ALA A 686 -24.69 -21.01 -4.87
CA ALA A 686 -23.52 -21.88 -4.88
C ALA A 686 -22.99 -22.00 -6.32
N LEU A 687 -21.69 -21.88 -6.50
CA LEU A 687 -21.02 -22.00 -7.79
C LEU A 687 -20.27 -23.34 -7.87
N ARG A 688 -20.15 -23.86 -9.08
CA ARG A 688 -19.52 -25.14 -9.41
C ARG A 688 -20.17 -26.31 -8.68
N THR A 689 -19.41 -27.02 -7.83
CA THR A 689 -19.90 -28.22 -7.10
C THR A 689 -20.25 -27.94 -5.64
N ALA A 690 -20.25 -26.66 -5.24
CA ALA A 690 -20.61 -26.26 -3.90
C ALA A 690 -22.07 -26.64 -3.57
N SER A 691 -22.34 -26.99 -2.33
CA SER A 691 -23.70 -27.24 -1.84
C SER A 691 -23.90 -26.62 -0.47
N VAL A 692 -25.12 -26.11 -0.25
CA VAL A 692 -25.54 -25.47 1.00
C VAL A 692 -26.80 -26.19 1.50
N SER A 693 -26.85 -26.48 2.80
CA SER A 693 -28.05 -27.07 3.43
C SER A 693 -29.26 -26.11 3.36
N ALA A 694 -30.45 -26.64 3.47
CA ALA A 694 -31.68 -25.85 3.35
C ALA A 694 -31.83 -24.74 4.41
N ASP A 695 -31.20 -24.91 5.57
CA ASP A 695 -31.14 -23.95 6.66
C ASP A 695 -29.98 -22.94 6.54
N GLY A 696 -29.10 -23.10 5.54
CA GLY A 696 -27.92 -22.29 5.33
C GLY A 696 -26.76 -22.54 6.29
N GLU A 697 -26.89 -23.47 7.23
CA GLU A 697 -25.87 -23.69 8.26
C GLU A 697 -24.65 -24.46 7.72
N LYS A 698 -24.86 -25.48 6.88
CA LYS A 698 -23.77 -26.35 6.40
C LYS A 698 -23.45 -26.06 4.96
N VAL A 699 -22.16 -25.79 4.69
CA VAL A 699 -21.61 -25.60 3.36
C VAL A 699 -20.60 -26.70 3.07
N VAL A 700 -20.67 -27.31 1.89
CA VAL A 700 -19.71 -28.31 1.41
C VAL A 700 -19.12 -27.81 0.10
N LEU A 701 -17.80 -27.73 0.04
CA LEU A 701 -17.03 -27.12 -1.05
C LEU A 701 -15.97 -28.11 -1.57
N GLY A 702 -15.98 -28.37 -2.87
CA GLY A 702 -14.83 -28.94 -3.57
C GLY A 702 -13.70 -27.91 -3.75
N GLN A 703 -12.63 -28.31 -4.39
CA GLN A 703 -11.50 -27.42 -4.69
C GLN A 703 -11.99 -26.21 -5.53
N TYR A 704 -11.67 -25.01 -5.06
CA TYR A 704 -12.04 -23.72 -5.67
C TYR A 704 -13.55 -23.53 -5.86
N ASP A 705 -14.36 -24.22 -5.08
CA ASP A 705 -15.79 -23.93 -5.01
C ASP A 705 -16.04 -22.67 -4.16
N MET A 706 -17.12 -21.97 -4.49
CA MET A 706 -17.56 -20.79 -3.75
C MET A 706 -19.08 -20.80 -3.57
N ALA A 707 -19.53 -20.26 -2.44
CA ALA A 707 -20.95 -19.97 -2.19
C ALA A 707 -21.10 -18.60 -1.51
N VAL A 708 -22.24 -17.97 -1.76
CA VAL A 708 -22.67 -16.77 -1.02
C VAL A 708 -23.95 -17.11 -0.27
N LEU A 709 -23.96 -16.84 1.02
CA LEU A 709 -25.11 -16.99 1.91
C LEU A 709 -25.60 -15.62 2.33
N LEU A 710 -26.89 -15.35 2.21
CA LEU A 710 -27.50 -14.11 2.63
C LEU A 710 -28.30 -14.33 3.91
N PHE A 711 -28.07 -13.46 4.87
CA PHE A 711 -28.75 -13.42 6.15
C PHE A 711 -29.41 -12.05 6.36
N GLU A 712 -30.47 -12.01 7.13
CA GLU A 712 -31.19 -10.79 7.53
C GLU A 712 -31.32 -10.74 9.06
N ARG A 713 -31.12 -9.56 9.65
CA ARG A 713 -31.17 -9.38 11.10
C ARG A 713 -32.55 -9.75 11.63
N GLU A 714 -32.59 -10.53 12.69
CA GLU A 714 -33.82 -10.82 13.43
C GLU A 714 -34.33 -9.53 14.08
N LYS A 715 -35.68 -9.32 14.00
CA LYS A 715 -36.33 -8.13 14.55
C LYS A 715 -36.51 -8.23 16.07
#